data_fda44e8cdf036542ea91cd38506b7c9a
#
_entry.id   fda44e8cdf036542ea91cd38506b7c9a
#
_cell.length_a   1.000
_cell.length_b   1.000
_cell.length_c   1.000
_cell.angle_alpha   90.00
_cell.angle_beta   90.00
_cell.angle_gamma   90.00
#
_symmetry.space_group_name_H-M   'P 1'
#
loop_
_entity.id
_entity.type
_entity.pdbx_description
1 polymer ?
#
loop_
_entity_poly.entity_id
_entity_poly.type
_entity_poly.pdbx_seq_one_letter_code
_entity_poly.pdbx_strand_id
1 'polypeptide(L)'
;MRQTRTRRRARIAAIGIALTAALATVSPLGAGTANAAPSAPAELVIPAERNAAPDAGRLQVAGATGFLRGDRETGLKWVPYNGGTVTPYANPDGGRLFGTGRDVIARLSGAQDKVEFTDVHGETTTTVAIPSGQRFAAVMGTEVVTHEYKDGVVVAVHALSVVDGVAKDRTVWGFRPGTTDISVWSGDNPKGFFLSYQLDGVKRTAWIRAETLGLWTLENARSVSAAGGYVFIVTPEKRLQVWGADVFGGQGPLRELDWPEDATPIGMVGNNVITRSAYDPDEATLTAYSADGGPGRVVLTQVRGDTRGTPDGRLLAVRFGGEGIRTVHALRNDINGGELRVDTVHQIPLVPTSRHRIAVAQGELSSVDQIPWEQPRLRGTRLSATEPVTAQPVQDRGTGADFGAHCAQESDCPTLVPTGDGRVVYQNSRQNLVLLDAGKQLPGTTVVEGGVVGDVEASGRYVSFLSLNSTQKVLDLDTGKTVLGRGGFVGQATSLEGGTLWSESATAGTIDALDVRTGTSLRSVKVADCSLKDLQVRGSSVYWKCDAASGVTDLDAKTTISLPGHDTAVLGEGYVAHAQAGTLSLTPLRGDDRATRTIGRPADARPGFGWAVDRFGGHLAWVDDLQRTHVTPSGVRTPDVTVVDSVQPTGLLDRKATAPQTWSAKWWFSKPVRRWSVTFVSESGAQRTLQGWEQIRGALEVTWDGTDSAGQPMPDGLYAWTLSAEPEDELVGIELRQYGEVALTRLTSLASGRYQPVTPARVMDTRNGTGVAKAKIGPGGTVTLQVTGRGGVPASNAVSAVVLNVTATNPTASTFVSAYPYGTTRTSASNLNVVAGQTVPNLVVVPVKDGKVTFYNRNGSLDLLADVAGYYWPGQLGSLYEPVTPTRLMDTRSGVGVPKAKLGADKTVSLTVAGQGGVPAGDVTAVVLNVTATNPTASTFVSVYPYGTTRTSASNLNVVAGQTVPNLVVVPVKDGKVTFYNRSGSIDLLADVAGYYSP
;
A
#
# COMPACT_ATOMS: atom_id res chain seq x y z
N MET A 1 -21.98 73.39 12.83
CA MET A 1 -21.32 73.42 11.50
C MET A 1 -20.98 71.99 11.07
N ARG A 2 -21.58 71.57 9.97
CA ARG A 2 -21.38 70.21 9.38
C ARG A 2 -20.01 70.13 8.77
N GLN A 3 -19.32 68.99 8.92
CA GLN A 3 -18.38 68.52 7.93
C GLN A 3 -18.38 67.01 7.86
N THR A 4 -18.56 66.56 6.65
CA THR A 4 -18.73 65.21 6.09
C THR A 4 -17.42 64.44 6.03
N ARG A 5 -17.46 63.18 6.43
CA ARG A 5 -16.35 62.23 6.20
C ARG A 5 -16.53 61.58 4.82
N THR A 6 -15.56 61.85 3.94
CA THR A 6 -15.43 61.18 2.63
C THR A 6 -14.65 59.87 2.74
N ARG A 7 -15.24 58.80 2.24
CA ARG A 7 -14.57 57.51 2.07
C ARG A 7 -13.58 57.54 0.90
N ARG A 8 -12.31 57.20 1.14
CA ARG A 8 -11.36 56.91 0.05
C ARG A 8 -11.47 55.42 -0.34
N ARG A 9 -11.88 55.19 -1.59
CA ARG A 9 -11.69 53.91 -2.30
C ARG A 9 -10.39 54.02 -3.11
N ALA A 10 -9.44 53.12 -2.90
CA ALA A 10 -8.27 52.97 -3.75
C ALA A 10 -8.69 52.23 -5.04
N ARG A 11 -8.39 52.82 -6.20
CA ARG A 11 -8.48 52.19 -7.51
C ARG A 11 -7.13 51.55 -7.82
N ILE A 12 -7.12 50.27 -8.19
CA ILE A 12 -5.99 49.59 -8.84
C ILE A 12 -6.21 49.69 -10.34
N ALA A 13 -5.23 50.28 -11.05
CA ALA A 13 -5.24 50.43 -12.49
C ALA A 13 -4.86 49.12 -13.20
N ALA A 14 -5.67 48.72 -14.16
CA ALA A 14 -5.34 47.61 -15.08
C ALA A 14 -4.51 48.16 -16.25
N ILE A 15 -3.38 47.52 -16.53
CA ILE A 15 -2.57 47.75 -17.74
C ILE A 15 -3.10 46.80 -18.82
N GLY A 16 -3.68 47.36 -19.87
CA GLY A 16 -4.12 46.62 -21.05
C GLY A 16 -3.00 46.53 -22.07
N ILE A 17 -2.79 45.33 -22.59
CA ILE A 17 -1.99 45.08 -23.80
C ILE A 17 -2.96 44.77 -24.94
N ALA A 18 -2.90 45.62 -25.98
CA ALA A 18 -3.69 45.46 -27.18
C ALA A 18 -3.07 44.40 -28.11
N LEU A 19 -3.87 43.45 -28.57
CA LEU A 19 -3.53 42.58 -29.70
C LEU A 19 -4.53 42.84 -30.82
N THR A 20 -4.01 43.15 -32.00
CA THR A 20 -4.72 43.50 -33.24
C THR A 20 -5.51 42.31 -33.78
N ALA A 21 -6.81 42.57 -34.06
CA ALA A 21 -7.70 41.65 -34.75
C ALA A 21 -7.59 41.81 -36.28
N ALA A 22 -7.43 40.67 -36.99
CA ALA A 22 -7.66 40.60 -38.44
C ALA A 22 -9.11 40.14 -38.68
N LEU A 23 -9.87 40.96 -39.37
CA LEU A 23 -11.23 40.62 -39.83
C LEU A 23 -11.16 39.62 -41.00
N ALA A 24 -11.88 38.51 -40.87
CA ALA A 24 -12.33 37.74 -42.04
C ALA A 24 -13.84 37.60 -41.99
N THR A 25 -14.45 37.90 -43.12
CA THR A 25 -15.88 37.99 -43.37
C THR A 25 -16.61 36.68 -43.24
N VAL A 26 -17.76 36.71 -42.58
CA VAL A 26 -18.67 35.56 -42.43
C VAL A 26 -19.91 35.78 -43.26
N SER A 27 -20.25 34.81 -44.12
CA SER A 27 -21.56 34.66 -44.75
C SER A 27 -22.41 33.68 -43.92
N PRO A 28 -23.70 33.88 -43.75
CA PRO A 28 -24.55 33.00 -42.95
C PRO A 28 -25.19 31.91 -43.81
N LEU A 29 -24.99 30.67 -43.45
CA LEU A 29 -25.86 29.57 -43.86
C LEU A 29 -26.27 28.79 -42.63
N GLY A 30 -27.55 28.83 -42.31
CA GLY A 30 -28.16 28.08 -41.25
C GLY A 30 -28.20 26.58 -41.55
N ALA A 31 -27.75 25.78 -40.59
CA ALA A 31 -28.16 24.40 -40.43
C ALA A 31 -28.05 24.08 -38.93
N GLY A 32 -29.13 23.53 -38.38
CA GLY A 32 -29.22 23.16 -36.97
C GLY A 32 -28.11 22.20 -36.59
N THR A 33 -27.29 22.60 -35.62
CA THR A 33 -26.34 21.71 -34.99
C THR A 33 -27.14 20.76 -34.08
N ALA A 34 -27.29 19.53 -34.51
CA ALA A 34 -27.54 18.46 -33.56
C ALA A 34 -26.41 18.50 -32.50
N ASN A 35 -26.77 18.66 -31.24
CA ASN A 35 -25.84 18.45 -30.13
C ASN A 35 -25.22 17.06 -30.30
N ALA A 36 -23.98 17.01 -30.71
CA ALA A 36 -23.23 15.76 -30.63
C ALA A 36 -23.22 15.35 -29.14
N ALA A 37 -23.71 14.17 -28.86
CA ALA A 37 -23.54 13.58 -27.51
C ALA A 37 -22.06 13.70 -27.13
N PRO A 38 -21.73 14.06 -25.88
CA PRO A 38 -20.34 14.15 -25.45
C PRO A 38 -19.64 12.83 -25.80
N SER A 39 -18.53 12.92 -26.55
CA SER A 39 -17.73 11.75 -26.88
C SER A 39 -17.35 11.06 -25.58
N ALA A 40 -17.49 9.72 -25.50
CA ALA A 40 -17.02 8.96 -24.37
C ALA A 40 -15.55 9.34 -24.08
N PRO A 41 -15.17 9.52 -22.81
CA PRO A 41 -13.79 9.87 -22.46
C PRO A 41 -12.84 8.84 -23.06
N ALA A 42 -11.69 9.29 -23.56
CA ALA A 42 -10.72 8.44 -24.24
C ALA A 42 -10.14 7.41 -23.26
N GLU A 43 -10.37 6.14 -23.53
CA GLU A 43 -9.84 5.03 -22.75
C GLU A 43 -8.35 4.84 -23.04
N LEU A 44 -7.54 4.60 -22.00
CA LEU A 44 -6.15 4.15 -22.12
C LEU A 44 -6.11 2.62 -22.05
N VAL A 45 -5.48 1.98 -23.04
CA VAL A 45 -5.26 0.53 -23.01
C VAL A 45 -3.76 0.24 -22.79
N ILE A 46 -3.43 -0.39 -21.67
CA ILE A 46 -2.07 -0.85 -21.34
C ILE A 46 -1.98 -2.32 -21.78
N PRO A 47 -1.15 -2.66 -22.78
CA PRO A 47 -1.05 -4.02 -23.28
C PRO A 47 -0.51 -4.97 -22.21
N ALA A 48 -0.88 -6.26 -22.30
CA ALA A 48 -0.23 -7.30 -21.52
C ALA A 48 1.22 -7.45 -21.97
N GLU A 49 2.13 -7.58 -21.03
CA GLU A 49 3.50 -7.97 -21.33
C GLU A 49 3.49 -9.42 -21.86
N ARG A 50 4.25 -9.67 -22.89
CA ARG A 50 4.35 -11.00 -23.49
C ARG A 50 5.73 -11.56 -23.23
N ASN A 51 5.81 -12.76 -22.70
CA ASN A 51 7.03 -13.40 -22.26
C ASN A 51 7.21 -14.76 -22.95
N ALA A 52 8.45 -15.16 -23.18
CA ALA A 52 8.74 -16.51 -23.62
C ALA A 52 8.97 -17.40 -22.40
N ALA A 53 8.30 -18.57 -22.39
CA ALA A 53 8.51 -19.56 -21.33
C ALA A 53 9.99 -19.93 -21.18
N PRO A 54 10.57 -20.08 -19.97
CA PRO A 54 11.97 -20.45 -19.78
C PRO A 54 12.36 -21.70 -20.55
N ASP A 55 11.47 -22.70 -20.58
CA ASP A 55 11.62 -23.96 -21.30
C ASP A 55 11.04 -23.89 -22.72
N ALA A 56 10.47 -22.74 -23.14
CA ALA A 56 9.92 -22.60 -24.47
C ALA A 56 11.06 -22.68 -25.51
N GLY A 57 10.92 -23.61 -26.43
CA GLY A 57 11.93 -23.86 -27.44
C GLY A 57 12.99 -24.90 -27.07
N ARG A 58 12.85 -25.61 -25.94
CA ARG A 58 13.70 -26.78 -25.70
C ARG A 58 13.51 -27.78 -26.83
N LEU A 59 14.59 -27.98 -27.59
CA LEU A 59 14.59 -28.93 -28.69
C LEU A 59 14.72 -30.35 -28.13
N GLN A 60 13.64 -31.12 -28.20
CA GLN A 60 13.62 -32.51 -27.73
C GLN A 60 14.19 -33.44 -28.77
N VAL A 61 13.65 -33.37 -29.97
CA VAL A 61 14.01 -34.26 -31.08
C VAL A 61 14.08 -33.44 -32.39
N ALA A 62 15.02 -33.77 -33.28
CA ALA A 62 15.04 -33.25 -34.63
C ALA A 62 14.88 -34.43 -35.64
N GLY A 63 13.89 -34.30 -36.49
CA GLY A 63 13.62 -35.25 -37.56
C GLY A 63 13.99 -34.75 -38.95
N ALA A 64 13.55 -35.47 -40.01
CA ALA A 64 13.80 -35.11 -41.42
C ALA A 64 12.93 -33.91 -41.86
N THR A 65 11.66 -33.88 -41.46
CA THR A 65 10.70 -32.88 -41.92
C THR A 65 10.41 -31.79 -40.93
N GLY A 66 10.77 -31.97 -39.63
CA GLY A 66 10.50 -31.04 -38.56
C GLY A 66 11.25 -31.37 -37.27
N PHE A 67 10.85 -30.74 -36.18
CA PHE A 67 11.42 -30.96 -34.85
C PHE A 67 10.35 -30.94 -33.78
N LEU A 68 10.60 -31.68 -32.70
CA LEU A 68 9.79 -31.66 -31.50
C LEU A 68 10.35 -30.61 -30.54
N ARG A 69 9.52 -29.67 -30.19
CA ARG A 69 9.79 -28.74 -29.11
C ARG A 69 8.81 -28.93 -27.96
N GLY A 70 9.25 -28.59 -26.75
CA GLY A 70 8.43 -28.60 -25.57
C GLY A 70 8.39 -27.26 -24.88
N ASP A 71 7.26 -26.98 -24.27
CA ASP A 71 7.13 -25.98 -23.22
C ASP A 71 6.18 -26.51 -22.12
N ARG A 72 6.28 -25.98 -20.91
CA ARG A 72 5.50 -26.49 -19.77
C ARG A 72 4.00 -26.24 -19.90
N GLU A 73 3.60 -25.20 -20.64
CA GLU A 73 2.19 -24.82 -20.73
C GLU A 73 1.47 -25.42 -21.92
N THR A 74 2.11 -25.36 -23.09
CA THR A 74 1.47 -25.80 -24.33
C THR A 74 1.83 -27.23 -24.72
N GLY A 75 2.61 -27.89 -23.85
CA GLY A 75 3.05 -29.28 -24.05
C GLY A 75 4.03 -29.45 -25.21
N LEU A 76 4.15 -30.68 -25.67
CA LEU A 76 5.05 -31.03 -26.79
C LEU A 76 4.34 -30.73 -28.11
N LYS A 77 5.10 -30.18 -29.06
CA LYS A 77 4.62 -29.84 -30.39
C LYS A 77 5.64 -30.21 -31.46
N TRP A 78 5.17 -30.86 -32.52
CA TRP A 78 5.94 -31.07 -33.72
C TRP A 78 5.83 -29.84 -34.63
N VAL A 79 6.97 -29.30 -35.03
CA VAL A 79 7.10 -28.10 -35.84
C VAL A 79 7.76 -28.45 -37.18
N PRO A 80 7.05 -28.33 -38.31
CA PRO A 80 7.63 -28.57 -39.64
C PRO A 80 8.59 -27.48 -40.07
N TYR A 81 9.71 -27.82 -40.75
CA TYR A 81 10.70 -26.85 -41.27
C TYR A 81 10.14 -25.92 -42.36
N ASN A 82 9.13 -26.34 -43.08
CA ASN A 82 8.53 -25.57 -44.17
C ASN A 82 7.46 -24.56 -43.77
N GLY A 83 7.27 -24.32 -42.46
CA GLY A 83 6.24 -23.41 -41.95
C GLY A 83 4.81 -24.00 -41.97
N GLY A 84 4.70 -25.32 -42.10
CA GLY A 84 3.41 -26.05 -42.07
C GLY A 84 2.74 -25.99 -40.67
N THR A 85 1.58 -26.68 -40.58
CA THR A 85 0.80 -26.69 -39.33
C THR A 85 1.57 -27.35 -38.19
N VAL A 86 1.68 -26.64 -37.09
CA VAL A 86 2.25 -27.14 -35.84
C VAL A 86 1.24 -28.09 -35.19
N THR A 87 1.65 -29.32 -34.89
CA THR A 87 0.77 -30.35 -34.32
C THR A 87 1.16 -30.71 -32.89
N PRO A 88 0.18 -30.87 -31.96
CA PRO A 88 0.46 -31.37 -30.60
C PRO A 88 1.02 -32.79 -30.66
N TYR A 89 1.97 -33.10 -29.76
CA TYR A 89 2.48 -34.46 -29.57
C TYR A 89 2.16 -34.97 -28.16
N ALA A 90 1.52 -36.13 -28.05
CA ALA A 90 1.12 -36.66 -26.75
C ALA A 90 2.26 -37.42 -26.05
N ASN A 91 2.48 -37.12 -24.80
CA ASN A 91 3.39 -37.87 -23.91
C ASN A 91 2.68 -38.12 -22.56
N PRO A 92 1.71 -39.05 -22.52
CA PRO A 92 0.73 -39.14 -21.44
C PRO A 92 1.31 -39.54 -20.09
N ASP A 93 2.40 -40.29 -20.03
CA ASP A 93 3.08 -40.74 -18.81
C ASP A 93 4.39 -39.98 -18.51
N GLY A 94 4.66 -38.89 -19.27
CA GLY A 94 5.86 -38.08 -19.07
C GLY A 94 7.17 -38.83 -19.39
N GLY A 95 7.12 -39.90 -20.18
CA GLY A 95 8.27 -40.72 -20.56
C GLY A 95 9.38 -39.90 -21.26
N ARG A 96 10.63 -40.36 -21.11
CA ARG A 96 11.79 -39.68 -21.76
C ARG A 96 11.73 -39.89 -23.27
N LEU A 97 12.02 -38.83 -24.05
CA LEU A 97 11.96 -38.84 -25.52
C LEU A 97 13.36 -38.78 -26.10
N PHE A 98 13.53 -39.51 -27.22
CA PHE A 98 14.82 -39.60 -27.94
C PHE A 98 14.56 -39.49 -29.45
N GLY A 99 15.53 -38.89 -30.16
CA GLY A 99 15.52 -38.82 -31.60
C GLY A 99 16.07 -40.10 -32.22
N THR A 100 15.42 -40.55 -33.30
CA THR A 100 15.88 -41.71 -34.02
C THR A 100 16.69 -41.38 -35.29
N GLY A 101 16.86 -40.09 -35.59
CA GLY A 101 17.40 -39.60 -36.84
C GLY A 101 16.42 -39.71 -38.00
N ARG A 102 15.12 -39.86 -37.75
CA ARG A 102 13.99 -39.86 -38.70
C ARG A 102 12.85 -39.11 -38.08
N ASP A 103 11.70 -39.01 -38.75
CA ASP A 103 10.45 -38.50 -38.21
C ASP A 103 9.73 -39.52 -37.28
N VAL A 104 10.53 -40.26 -36.52
CA VAL A 104 10.08 -41.25 -35.54
C VAL A 104 10.65 -40.84 -34.18
N ILE A 105 9.81 -40.78 -33.18
CA ILE A 105 10.19 -40.43 -31.80
C ILE A 105 10.19 -41.70 -30.96
N ALA A 106 11.29 -41.98 -30.29
CA ALA A 106 11.37 -43.05 -29.32
C ALA A 106 10.98 -42.55 -27.91
N ARG A 107 10.05 -43.20 -27.28
CA ARG A 107 9.53 -42.86 -25.91
C ARG A 107 9.81 -44.02 -24.96
N LEU A 108 10.66 -43.82 -23.99
CA LEU A 108 10.87 -44.73 -22.87
C LEU A 108 9.68 -44.63 -21.90
N SER A 109 9.01 -45.74 -21.60
CA SER A 109 7.92 -45.77 -20.60
C SER A 109 8.39 -45.29 -19.21
N GLY A 110 7.47 -44.79 -18.40
CA GLY A 110 7.75 -44.43 -17.01
C GLY A 110 8.28 -45.59 -16.15
N ALA A 111 7.80 -46.83 -16.45
CA ALA A 111 8.28 -48.06 -15.80
C ALA A 111 9.66 -48.52 -16.31
N GLN A 112 10.16 -47.96 -17.40
CA GLN A 112 11.40 -48.30 -18.09
C GLN A 112 11.47 -49.74 -18.57
N ASP A 113 10.32 -50.36 -18.87
CA ASP A 113 10.18 -51.73 -19.31
C ASP A 113 10.03 -51.86 -20.83
N LYS A 114 9.81 -50.77 -21.53
CA LYS A 114 9.67 -50.72 -22.98
C LYS A 114 10.01 -49.37 -23.57
N VAL A 115 10.32 -49.34 -24.85
CA VAL A 115 10.45 -48.14 -25.67
C VAL A 115 9.47 -48.21 -26.83
N GLU A 116 8.67 -47.19 -27.03
CA GLU A 116 7.72 -47.06 -28.11
C GLU A 116 8.28 -46.12 -29.19
N PHE A 117 8.34 -46.57 -30.41
CA PHE A 117 8.80 -45.80 -31.57
C PHE A 117 7.54 -45.40 -32.37
N THR A 118 7.21 -44.10 -32.32
CA THR A 118 6.00 -43.56 -32.96
C THR A 118 6.38 -42.62 -34.09
N ASP A 119 5.84 -42.83 -35.27
CA ASP A 119 5.94 -41.89 -36.38
C ASP A 119 5.17 -40.60 -36.01
N VAL A 120 5.77 -39.44 -36.26
CA VAL A 120 5.18 -38.15 -35.89
C VAL A 120 3.93 -37.79 -36.68
N HIS A 121 3.71 -38.47 -37.83
CA HIS A 121 2.51 -38.34 -38.63
C HIS A 121 1.37 -39.27 -38.17
N GLY A 122 1.64 -40.08 -37.10
CA GLY A 122 0.63 -40.86 -36.36
C GLY A 122 0.23 -42.16 -36.99
N GLU A 123 0.94 -42.65 -38.02
CA GLU A 123 0.51 -43.85 -38.79
C GLU A 123 0.92 -45.18 -38.16
N THR A 124 2.04 -45.25 -37.42
CA THR A 124 2.54 -46.49 -36.85
C THR A 124 3.26 -46.31 -35.52
N THR A 125 3.10 -47.28 -34.60
CA THR A 125 3.89 -47.37 -33.36
C THR A 125 4.44 -48.77 -33.23
N THR A 126 5.77 -48.88 -33.08
CA THR A 126 6.45 -50.15 -32.82
C THR A 126 6.94 -50.14 -31.36
N THR A 127 6.62 -51.22 -30.62
CA THR A 127 7.05 -51.35 -29.21
C THR A 127 8.19 -52.37 -29.11
N VAL A 128 9.28 -51.94 -28.50
CA VAL A 128 10.40 -52.79 -28.11
C VAL A 128 10.38 -52.99 -26.61
N ALA A 129 10.09 -54.23 -26.17
CA ALA A 129 10.13 -54.59 -24.75
C ALA A 129 11.60 -54.75 -24.27
N ILE A 130 11.86 -54.36 -23.06
CA ILE A 130 13.17 -54.55 -22.40
C ILE A 130 13.08 -55.83 -21.54
N PRO A 131 13.88 -56.87 -21.83
CA PRO A 131 13.84 -58.13 -21.12
C PRO A 131 14.16 -57.99 -19.61
N SER A 132 13.59 -58.88 -18.80
CA SER A 132 13.93 -58.96 -17.38
C SER A 132 15.44 -59.25 -17.19
N GLY A 133 16.10 -58.44 -16.33
CA GLY A 133 17.53 -58.49 -16.13
C GLY A 133 18.34 -57.46 -16.98
N GLN A 134 17.69 -56.86 -17.94
CA GLN A 134 18.28 -55.76 -18.74
C GLN A 134 17.71 -54.41 -18.28
N ARG A 135 18.49 -53.35 -18.40
CA ARG A 135 18.09 -51.97 -18.10
C ARG A 135 18.38 -51.06 -19.28
N PHE A 136 17.48 -50.11 -19.52
CA PHE A 136 17.66 -49.09 -20.56
C PHE A 136 18.98 -48.36 -20.42
N ALA A 137 19.67 -48.13 -21.49
CA ALA A 137 20.92 -47.37 -21.58
C ALA A 137 20.81 -46.21 -22.57
N ALA A 138 20.40 -46.45 -23.83
CA ALA A 138 20.29 -45.43 -24.89
C ALA A 138 19.31 -45.84 -25.97
N VAL A 139 19.02 -44.93 -26.92
CA VAL A 139 18.39 -45.22 -28.20
C VAL A 139 19.41 -45.00 -29.30
N MET A 140 19.47 -45.93 -30.29
CA MET A 140 20.34 -45.87 -31.43
C MET A 140 19.50 -46.12 -32.70
N GLY A 141 19.11 -45.03 -33.40
CA GLY A 141 18.14 -45.17 -34.50
C GLY A 141 16.84 -45.78 -34.02
N THR A 142 16.44 -46.92 -34.56
CA THR A 142 15.23 -47.66 -34.15
C THR A 142 15.55 -48.86 -33.23
N GLU A 143 16.72 -48.88 -32.63
CA GLU A 143 17.13 -49.92 -31.67
C GLU A 143 17.29 -49.35 -30.28
N VAL A 144 16.97 -50.15 -29.27
CA VAL A 144 17.09 -49.87 -27.84
C VAL A 144 18.36 -50.46 -27.30
N VAL A 145 19.31 -49.65 -26.82
CA VAL A 145 20.52 -50.15 -26.21
C VAL A 145 20.24 -50.39 -24.70
N THR A 146 20.62 -51.59 -24.24
CA THR A 146 20.43 -52.02 -22.83
C THR A 146 21.71 -52.57 -22.22
N HIS A 147 21.79 -52.50 -20.90
CA HIS A 147 22.77 -53.21 -20.11
C HIS A 147 22.16 -54.47 -19.51
N GLU A 148 22.78 -55.64 -19.65
CA GLU A 148 22.46 -56.84 -18.88
C GLU A 148 23.27 -56.83 -17.55
N TYR A 149 22.57 -57.08 -16.48
CA TYR A 149 23.16 -57.12 -15.11
C TYR A 149 23.17 -58.53 -14.58
N LYS A 150 24.31 -58.96 -14.04
CA LYS A 150 24.43 -60.18 -13.22
C LYS A 150 25.19 -59.83 -11.93
N ASP A 151 24.62 -60.14 -10.78
CA ASP A 151 25.20 -59.84 -9.47
C ASP A 151 25.60 -58.38 -9.27
N GLY A 152 24.82 -57.47 -9.88
CA GLY A 152 25.02 -56.01 -9.79
C GLY A 152 26.06 -55.44 -10.74
N VAL A 153 26.71 -56.26 -11.56
CA VAL A 153 27.71 -55.83 -12.52
C VAL A 153 27.16 -55.97 -13.94
N VAL A 154 27.49 -54.99 -14.81
CA VAL A 154 27.13 -55.06 -16.25
C VAL A 154 27.99 -56.15 -16.91
N VAL A 155 27.35 -57.14 -17.45
CA VAL A 155 28.01 -58.29 -18.11
C VAL A 155 27.93 -58.29 -19.63
N ALA A 156 26.93 -57.59 -20.16
CA ALA A 156 26.77 -57.43 -21.62
C ALA A 156 26.02 -56.13 -21.96
N VAL A 157 26.20 -55.68 -23.17
CA VAL A 157 25.43 -54.55 -23.77
C VAL A 157 24.70 -55.08 -25.01
N HIS A 158 23.41 -54.84 -25.11
CA HIS A 158 22.53 -55.32 -26.15
C HIS A 158 21.96 -54.20 -27.01
N ALA A 159 21.61 -54.51 -28.26
CA ALA A 159 20.80 -53.67 -29.13
C ALA A 159 19.53 -54.43 -29.47
N LEU A 160 18.40 -53.98 -28.95
CA LEU A 160 17.08 -54.58 -29.12
C LEU A 160 16.28 -53.89 -30.21
N SER A 161 15.63 -54.64 -31.09
CA SER A 161 14.73 -54.10 -32.11
C SER A 161 13.58 -55.04 -32.40
N VAL A 162 12.56 -54.54 -33.13
CA VAL A 162 11.48 -55.33 -33.67
C VAL A 162 11.49 -55.12 -35.17
N VAL A 163 11.68 -56.21 -35.92
CA VAL A 163 11.69 -56.23 -37.39
C VAL A 163 10.63 -57.22 -37.88
N ASP A 164 9.68 -56.73 -38.66
CA ASP A 164 8.53 -57.50 -39.17
C ASP A 164 7.75 -58.18 -38.03
N GLY A 165 7.59 -57.46 -36.92
CA GLY A 165 6.89 -57.97 -35.72
C GLY A 165 7.71 -58.95 -34.85
N VAL A 166 8.93 -59.26 -35.24
CA VAL A 166 9.82 -60.18 -34.50
C VAL A 166 10.86 -59.42 -33.72
N ALA A 167 10.96 -59.70 -32.38
CA ALA A 167 12.00 -59.15 -31.53
C ALA A 167 13.39 -59.71 -31.92
N LYS A 168 14.34 -58.81 -32.05
CA LYS A 168 15.75 -59.14 -32.30
C LYS A 168 16.59 -58.60 -31.18
N ASP A 169 17.53 -59.38 -30.70
CA ASP A 169 18.53 -59.02 -29.69
C ASP A 169 19.91 -59.26 -30.29
N ARG A 170 20.72 -58.20 -30.38
CA ARG A 170 22.12 -58.22 -30.86
C ARG A 170 23.02 -57.80 -29.72
N THR A 171 24.12 -58.55 -29.49
CA THR A 171 25.08 -58.21 -28.41
C THR A 171 26.29 -57.46 -28.95
N VAL A 172 26.78 -56.50 -28.23
CA VAL A 172 28.05 -55.81 -28.53
C VAL A 172 29.19 -56.76 -28.34
N TRP A 173 30.03 -56.90 -29.36
CA TRP A 173 31.21 -57.81 -29.36
C TRP A 173 32.54 -57.03 -29.32
N GLY A 174 33.62 -57.75 -28.95
CA GLY A 174 34.99 -57.20 -28.91
C GLY A 174 35.50 -56.86 -27.53
N PHE A 175 34.71 -57.13 -26.47
CA PHE A 175 35.24 -57.06 -25.12
C PHE A 175 36.27 -58.11 -24.87
N ARG A 176 37.41 -57.73 -24.22
CA ARG A 176 38.46 -58.69 -23.76
C ARG A 176 38.12 -59.23 -22.38
N PRO A 177 38.58 -60.45 -22.08
CA PRO A 177 38.46 -60.97 -20.71
C PRO A 177 39.03 -59.97 -19.67
N GLY A 178 38.34 -59.75 -18.55
CA GLY A 178 38.75 -58.77 -17.52
C GLY A 178 38.16 -57.39 -17.73
N THR A 179 37.31 -57.15 -18.73
CA THR A 179 36.57 -55.90 -18.88
C THR A 179 35.52 -55.72 -17.78
N THR A 180 35.57 -54.57 -17.11
CA THR A 180 34.66 -54.22 -16.02
C THR A 180 34.12 -52.79 -16.19
N ASP A 181 33.17 -52.36 -15.31
CA ASP A 181 32.61 -50.98 -15.23
C ASP A 181 32.14 -50.46 -16.57
N ILE A 182 31.38 -51.28 -17.32
CA ILE A 182 30.84 -50.91 -18.61
C ILE A 182 29.68 -49.91 -18.40
N SER A 183 29.78 -48.78 -19.08
CA SER A 183 28.76 -47.73 -19.03
C SER A 183 28.52 -47.16 -20.43
N VAL A 184 27.29 -47.16 -20.88
CA VAL A 184 26.87 -46.56 -22.15
C VAL A 184 26.53 -45.08 -21.93
N TRP A 185 27.09 -44.24 -22.75
CA TRP A 185 26.67 -42.84 -22.87
C TRP A 185 26.67 -42.41 -24.34
N SER A 186 25.59 -41.81 -24.72
CA SER A 186 25.44 -41.38 -26.12
C SER A 186 24.59 -40.15 -26.22
N GLY A 187 24.85 -39.30 -27.19
CA GLY A 187 23.86 -38.42 -27.77
C GLY A 187 22.93 -39.21 -28.72
N ASP A 188 21.90 -38.58 -29.23
CA ASP A 188 20.91 -39.09 -30.18
C ASP A 188 21.56 -39.35 -31.56
N ASN A 189 22.50 -40.29 -31.64
CA ASN A 189 23.20 -40.60 -32.88
C ASN A 189 22.70 -41.95 -33.45
N PRO A 190 22.04 -41.96 -34.63
CA PRO A 190 21.52 -43.19 -35.24
C PRO A 190 22.60 -44.14 -35.74
N LYS A 191 23.86 -43.70 -35.83
CA LYS A 191 25.00 -44.47 -36.42
C LYS A 191 25.81 -45.22 -35.37
N GLY A 192 25.56 -44.98 -34.07
CA GLY A 192 26.28 -45.64 -32.98
C GLY A 192 26.18 -44.91 -31.66
N PHE A 193 26.93 -45.37 -30.68
CA PHE A 193 26.97 -44.83 -29.33
C PHE A 193 28.36 -44.97 -28.72
N PHE A 194 28.66 -44.16 -27.68
CA PHE A 194 29.87 -44.30 -26.89
C PHE A 194 29.64 -45.25 -25.72
N LEU A 195 30.71 -45.91 -25.38
CA LEU A 195 30.78 -46.80 -24.23
C LEU A 195 32.13 -46.56 -23.51
N SER A 196 32.09 -46.46 -22.21
CA SER A 196 33.27 -46.48 -21.34
C SER A 196 33.36 -47.80 -20.60
N TYR A 197 34.56 -48.27 -20.39
CA TYR A 197 34.83 -49.53 -19.69
C TYR A 197 36.22 -49.48 -19.04
N GLN A 198 36.47 -50.37 -18.09
CA GLN A 198 37.80 -50.60 -17.54
C GLN A 198 38.36 -51.90 -18.07
N LEU A 199 39.62 -51.85 -18.44
CA LEU A 199 40.41 -53.07 -18.83
C LEU A 199 41.81 -52.91 -18.20
N ASP A 200 42.22 -53.88 -17.42
CA ASP A 200 43.50 -53.92 -16.69
C ASP A 200 43.64 -52.70 -15.76
N GLY A 201 42.52 -52.25 -15.12
CA GLY A 201 42.47 -51.03 -14.26
C GLY A 201 42.51 -49.71 -14.98
N VAL A 202 42.59 -49.70 -16.31
CA VAL A 202 42.61 -48.47 -17.14
C VAL A 202 41.24 -48.19 -17.71
N LYS A 203 40.73 -46.99 -17.46
CA LYS A 203 39.46 -46.54 -18.08
C LYS A 203 39.70 -46.25 -19.55
N ARG A 204 38.84 -46.82 -20.40
CA ARG A 204 38.87 -46.68 -21.86
C ARG A 204 37.51 -46.18 -22.35
N THR A 205 37.52 -45.47 -23.50
CA THR A 205 36.32 -45.08 -24.24
C THR A 205 36.35 -45.76 -25.61
N ALA A 206 35.19 -46.23 -26.04
CA ALA A 206 35.04 -46.82 -27.37
C ALA A 206 33.82 -46.25 -28.08
N TRP A 207 33.85 -46.25 -29.42
CA TRP A 207 32.71 -46.06 -30.29
C TRP A 207 32.15 -47.42 -30.71
N ILE A 208 30.85 -47.60 -30.65
CA ILE A 208 30.12 -48.78 -31.09
C ILE A 208 29.33 -48.41 -32.34
N ARG A 209 29.61 -49.03 -33.48
CA ARG A 209 28.85 -48.76 -34.71
C ARG A 209 27.53 -49.53 -34.72
N ALA A 210 26.45 -48.90 -35.15
CA ALA A 210 25.11 -49.46 -35.20
C ALA A 210 25.02 -50.72 -36.07
N GLU A 211 25.68 -50.72 -37.19
CA GLU A 211 25.60 -51.84 -38.14
C GLU A 211 26.23 -53.15 -37.63
N THR A 212 27.44 -53.02 -37.03
CA THR A 212 28.26 -54.20 -36.67
C THR A 212 28.21 -54.55 -35.20
N LEU A 213 27.86 -53.54 -34.31
CA LEU A 213 28.01 -53.58 -32.86
C LEU A 213 29.45 -53.95 -32.40
N GLY A 214 30.46 -53.69 -33.24
CA GLY A 214 31.87 -53.93 -32.91
C GLY A 214 32.42 -52.76 -32.05
N LEU A 215 33.26 -53.13 -31.07
CA LEU A 215 33.91 -52.18 -30.18
C LEU A 215 35.18 -51.61 -30.80
N TRP A 216 35.21 -50.25 -30.92
CA TRP A 216 36.40 -49.54 -31.41
C TRP A 216 36.92 -48.60 -30.31
N THR A 217 38.07 -48.98 -29.71
CA THR A 217 38.68 -48.20 -28.66
C THR A 217 39.23 -46.89 -29.19
N LEU A 218 38.96 -45.79 -28.51
CA LEU A 218 39.47 -44.47 -28.83
C LEU A 218 40.73 -44.20 -28.02
N GLU A 219 41.89 -44.27 -28.71
CA GLU A 219 43.18 -44.05 -28.09
C GLU A 219 43.53 -42.54 -28.12
N ASN A 220 44.16 -42.02 -27.07
CA ASN A 220 44.63 -40.63 -26.97
C ASN A 220 43.55 -39.56 -27.17
N ALA A 221 42.35 -39.76 -26.67
CA ALA A 221 41.28 -38.79 -26.73
C ALA A 221 41.22 -37.94 -25.46
N ARG A 222 41.40 -36.63 -25.57
CA ARG A 222 41.14 -35.67 -24.50
C ARG A 222 39.60 -35.50 -24.26
N SER A 223 38.87 -35.37 -25.36
CA SER A 223 37.41 -35.38 -25.34
C SER A 223 36.84 -35.99 -26.61
N VAL A 224 35.62 -36.52 -26.50
CA VAL A 224 34.91 -37.12 -27.63
C VAL A 224 33.47 -36.65 -27.64
N SER A 225 32.89 -36.47 -28.80
CA SER A 225 31.46 -36.20 -29.01
C SER A 225 30.99 -36.78 -30.35
N ALA A 226 29.69 -36.96 -30.51
CA ALA A 226 29.11 -37.39 -31.77
C ALA A 226 27.85 -36.60 -32.09
N ALA A 227 27.68 -36.15 -33.32
CA ALA A 227 26.52 -35.47 -33.80
C ALA A 227 26.38 -35.54 -35.31
N GLY A 228 25.16 -35.62 -35.84
CA GLY A 228 24.86 -35.53 -37.25
C GLY A 228 25.58 -36.57 -38.13
N GLY A 229 25.87 -37.80 -37.64
CA GLY A 229 26.57 -38.80 -38.41
C GLY A 229 28.08 -38.71 -38.35
N TYR A 230 28.65 -37.89 -37.49
CA TYR A 230 30.08 -37.69 -37.26
C TYR A 230 30.50 -38.02 -35.83
N VAL A 231 31.74 -38.43 -35.64
CA VAL A 231 32.43 -38.59 -34.36
C VAL A 231 33.58 -37.58 -34.34
N PHE A 232 33.67 -36.82 -33.26
CA PHE A 232 34.68 -35.79 -33.04
C PHE A 232 35.57 -36.22 -31.90
N ILE A 233 36.89 -36.24 -32.14
CA ILE A 233 37.93 -36.56 -31.17
C ILE A 233 38.87 -35.37 -31.05
N VAL A 234 38.97 -34.77 -29.84
CA VAL A 234 39.99 -33.80 -29.53
C VAL A 234 41.15 -34.52 -28.88
N THR A 235 42.35 -34.41 -29.51
CA THR A 235 43.54 -35.06 -28.99
C THR A 235 44.23 -34.20 -27.91
N PRO A 236 45.14 -34.74 -27.10
CA PRO A 236 45.96 -33.97 -26.14
C PRO A 236 46.77 -32.85 -26.79
N GLU A 237 47.15 -32.99 -28.03
CA GLU A 237 47.91 -32.04 -28.82
C GLU A 237 47.06 -30.93 -29.39
N LYS A 238 45.80 -30.85 -28.95
CA LYS A 238 44.80 -29.85 -29.40
C LYS A 238 44.46 -29.91 -30.88
N ARG A 239 44.42 -31.16 -31.42
CA ARG A 239 43.93 -31.42 -32.78
C ARG A 239 42.52 -31.96 -32.71
N LEU A 240 41.63 -31.46 -33.58
CA LEU A 240 40.30 -32.06 -33.76
C LEU A 240 40.35 -33.03 -34.93
N GLN A 241 40.04 -34.29 -34.68
CA GLN A 241 39.81 -35.32 -35.66
C GLN A 241 38.32 -35.50 -35.87
N VAL A 242 37.86 -35.40 -37.12
CA VAL A 242 36.47 -35.62 -37.53
C VAL A 242 36.40 -36.96 -38.29
N TRP A 243 35.58 -37.84 -37.83
CA TRP A 243 35.36 -39.17 -38.37
C TRP A 243 33.91 -39.34 -38.82
N GLY A 244 33.65 -40.06 -39.93
CA GLY A 244 32.31 -40.56 -40.21
C GLY A 244 31.92 -41.62 -39.20
N ALA A 245 30.72 -41.51 -38.62
CA ALA A 245 30.28 -42.40 -37.55
C ALA A 245 30.08 -43.86 -38.03
N ASP A 246 29.76 -44.04 -39.32
CA ASP A 246 29.61 -45.35 -40.00
C ASP A 246 30.91 -45.98 -40.46
N VAL A 247 31.97 -45.15 -40.73
CA VAL A 247 33.27 -45.62 -41.20
C VAL A 247 34.40 -45.52 -40.16
N PHE A 248 34.04 -45.20 -38.93
CA PHE A 248 34.99 -45.02 -37.84
C PHE A 248 35.90 -46.26 -37.66
N GLY A 249 37.22 -46.06 -37.64
CA GLY A 249 38.21 -47.11 -37.47
C GLY A 249 38.73 -47.74 -38.77
N GLY A 250 38.31 -47.24 -39.96
CA GLY A 250 38.76 -47.74 -41.27
C GLY A 250 40.02 -47.06 -41.83
N GLN A 251 39.87 -45.92 -42.49
CA GLN A 251 40.95 -45.27 -43.27
C GLN A 251 41.57 -44.00 -42.64
N GLY A 252 41.34 -43.75 -41.37
CA GLY A 252 41.75 -42.51 -40.70
C GLY A 252 40.65 -41.45 -40.64
N PRO A 253 40.92 -40.29 -39.98
CA PRO A 253 39.95 -39.22 -39.86
C PRO A 253 39.66 -38.61 -41.22
N LEU A 254 38.38 -38.21 -41.42
CA LEU A 254 37.97 -37.47 -42.61
C LEU A 254 38.65 -36.10 -42.70
N ARG A 255 38.88 -35.49 -41.54
CA ARG A 255 39.54 -34.20 -41.38
C ARG A 255 40.32 -34.14 -40.06
N GLU A 256 41.36 -33.34 -40.02
CA GLU A 256 42.13 -33.00 -38.83
C GLU A 256 42.45 -31.50 -38.85
N LEU A 257 42.15 -30.83 -37.76
CA LEU A 257 42.19 -29.37 -37.63
C LEU A 257 42.94 -28.97 -36.37
N ASP A 258 43.67 -27.86 -36.41
CA ASP A 258 44.12 -27.20 -35.17
C ASP A 258 42.91 -26.71 -34.39
N TRP A 259 42.85 -27.00 -33.06
CA TRP A 259 41.62 -26.81 -32.32
C TRP A 259 41.82 -25.87 -31.14
N PRO A 260 40.95 -24.83 -30.97
CA PRO A 260 40.96 -23.96 -29.81
C PRO A 260 40.62 -24.72 -28.52
N GLU A 261 41.30 -24.35 -27.42
CA GLU A 261 41.21 -25.06 -26.13
C GLU A 261 39.79 -25.10 -25.54
N ASP A 262 39.01 -24.03 -25.76
CA ASP A 262 37.70 -23.82 -25.14
C ASP A 262 36.51 -24.11 -26.07
N ALA A 263 36.77 -24.67 -27.27
CA ALA A 263 35.73 -24.93 -28.25
C ALA A 263 35.22 -26.38 -28.18
N THR A 264 33.92 -26.57 -27.88
CA THR A 264 33.29 -27.90 -27.91
C THR A 264 32.59 -28.12 -29.25
N PRO A 265 32.97 -29.15 -30.06
CA PRO A 265 32.29 -29.45 -31.31
C PRO A 265 30.88 -30.00 -31.01
N ILE A 266 29.87 -29.44 -31.64
CA ILE A 266 28.44 -29.83 -31.47
C ILE A 266 27.80 -30.37 -32.75
N GLY A 267 28.49 -30.33 -33.87
CA GLY A 267 28.05 -30.85 -35.16
C GLY A 267 28.86 -30.41 -36.33
N MET A 268 28.54 -30.91 -37.50
CA MET A 268 29.11 -30.52 -38.78
C MET A 268 27.99 -30.13 -39.75
N VAL A 269 28.17 -29.00 -40.42
CA VAL A 269 27.23 -28.52 -41.42
C VAL A 269 28.00 -28.26 -42.71
N GLY A 270 27.80 -29.12 -43.71
CA GLY A 270 28.65 -29.18 -44.92
C GLY A 270 30.11 -29.38 -44.59
N ASN A 271 30.99 -28.42 -44.98
CA ASN A 271 32.41 -28.46 -44.70
C ASN A 271 32.80 -27.65 -43.41
N ASN A 272 31.85 -27.32 -42.56
CA ASN A 272 32.10 -26.52 -41.35
C ASN A 272 31.84 -27.33 -40.11
N VAL A 273 32.80 -27.39 -39.19
CA VAL A 273 32.62 -27.86 -37.81
C VAL A 273 32.03 -26.72 -36.99
N ILE A 274 30.87 -26.94 -36.37
CA ILE A 274 30.23 -25.95 -35.54
C ILE A 274 30.59 -26.25 -34.09
N THR A 275 30.98 -25.18 -33.39
CA THR A 275 31.28 -25.22 -31.95
C THR A 275 30.33 -24.35 -31.16
N ARG A 276 30.27 -24.65 -29.87
CA ARG A 276 29.60 -23.81 -28.86
C ARG A 276 30.63 -23.32 -27.85
N SER A 277 30.62 -22.02 -27.51
CA SER A 277 31.43 -21.48 -26.43
C SER A 277 31.01 -22.07 -25.09
N ALA A 278 32.01 -22.39 -24.22
CA ALA A 278 31.74 -22.97 -22.88
C ALA A 278 31.51 -21.92 -21.78
N TYR A 279 31.71 -20.63 -22.09
CA TYR A 279 31.87 -19.59 -21.05
C TYR A 279 30.57 -19.14 -20.38
N ASP A 280 29.41 -19.25 -21.03
CA ASP A 280 28.11 -18.98 -20.43
C ASP A 280 27.05 -19.88 -21.09
N PRO A 281 26.40 -20.78 -20.33
CA PRO A 281 25.34 -21.62 -20.89
C PRO A 281 24.12 -20.81 -21.34
N ASP A 282 23.97 -19.58 -20.84
CA ASP A 282 22.83 -18.71 -21.14
C ASP A 282 23.09 -17.72 -22.28
N GLU A 283 24.36 -17.49 -22.67
CA GLU A 283 24.78 -16.60 -23.79
C GLU A 283 25.83 -17.22 -24.71
N ALA A 284 25.69 -18.53 -24.95
CA ALA A 284 26.67 -19.20 -25.81
C ALA A 284 26.67 -18.64 -27.25
N THR A 285 27.86 -18.71 -27.85
CA THR A 285 28.09 -18.33 -29.25
C THR A 285 28.38 -19.57 -30.07
N LEU A 286 27.75 -19.69 -31.24
CA LEU A 286 28.13 -20.69 -32.23
C LEU A 286 29.16 -20.14 -33.19
N THR A 287 30.25 -20.88 -33.35
CA THR A 287 31.34 -20.53 -34.26
C THR A 287 31.55 -21.68 -35.26
N ALA A 288 31.69 -21.34 -36.54
CA ALA A 288 31.97 -22.27 -37.60
C ALA A 288 33.47 -22.25 -37.93
N TYR A 289 34.09 -23.42 -37.97
CA TYR A 289 35.46 -23.63 -38.39
C TYR A 289 35.42 -24.43 -39.71
N SER A 290 35.99 -23.88 -40.78
CA SER A 290 36.07 -24.61 -42.05
C SER A 290 36.98 -25.84 -41.90
N ALA A 291 36.53 -26.97 -42.43
CA ALA A 291 37.38 -28.20 -42.48
C ALA A 291 38.62 -28.06 -43.39
N ASP A 292 38.68 -27.02 -44.22
CA ASP A 292 39.84 -26.66 -45.05
C ASP A 292 40.85 -25.78 -44.29
N GLY A 293 40.58 -25.46 -43.03
CA GLY A 293 41.38 -24.61 -42.12
C GLY A 293 40.97 -23.15 -42.14
N GLY A 294 41.61 -22.37 -41.26
CA GLY A 294 41.35 -20.93 -41.11
C GLY A 294 40.69 -20.55 -39.78
N PRO A 295 40.56 -19.24 -39.52
CA PRO A 295 39.99 -18.76 -38.25
C PRO A 295 38.49 -19.08 -38.16
N GLY A 296 38.01 -19.31 -36.94
CA GLY A 296 36.58 -19.50 -36.68
C GLY A 296 35.76 -18.25 -36.94
N ARG A 297 34.60 -18.43 -37.57
CA ARG A 297 33.65 -17.36 -37.86
C ARG A 297 32.44 -17.49 -36.96
N VAL A 298 32.10 -16.48 -36.18
CA VAL A 298 30.86 -16.44 -35.41
C VAL A 298 29.66 -16.48 -36.37
N VAL A 299 28.75 -17.43 -36.13
CA VAL A 299 27.55 -17.64 -36.97
C VAL A 299 26.26 -17.35 -36.25
N LEU A 300 26.21 -17.52 -34.94
CA LEU A 300 25.03 -17.22 -34.15
C LEU A 300 25.45 -16.86 -32.70
N THR A 301 24.88 -15.80 -32.16
CA THR A 301 25.12 -15.35 -30.78
C THR A 301 23.85 -15.54 -29.96
N GLN A 302 23.96 -15.47 -28.64
CA GLN A 302 22.82 -15.58 -27.69
C GLN A 302 22.10 -16.93 -27.83
N VAL A 303 22.84 -17.99 -28.03
CA VAL A 303 22.31 -19.35 -28.12
C VAL A 303 22.12 -19.92 -26.73
N ARG A 304 20.90 -20.31 -26.42
CA ARG A 304 20.53 -20.90 -25.12
C ARG A 304 19.91 -22.30 -25.33
N GLY A 305 20.16 -23.19 -24.38
CA GLY A 305 19.59 -24.53 -24.42
C GLY A 305 20.29 -25.48 -25.41
N ASP A 306 19.59 -26.53 -25.81
CA ASP A 306 20.12 -27.62 -26.62
C ASP A 306 20.25 -27.24 -28.10
N THR A 307 21.29 -27.74 -28.73
CA THR A 307 21.39 -27.80 -30.18
C THR A 307 21.07 -29.21 -30.64
N ARG A 308 20.50 -29.40 -31.85
CA ARG A 308 20.16 -30.70 -32.40
C ARG A 308 20.58 -30.78 -33.85
N GLY A 309 21.33 -31.84 -34.18
CA GLY A 309 21.59 -32.19 -35.54
C GLY A 309 20.39 -32.84 -36.20
N THR A 310 20.12 -32.53 -37.47
CA THR A 310 19.05 -33.14 -38.27
C THR A 310 19.62 -34.22 -39.19
N PRO A 311 18.80 -35.19 -39.66
CA PRO A 311 19.24 -36.26 -40.56
C PRO A 311 19.75 -35.75 -41.91
N ASP A 312 19.31 -34.60 -42.38
CA ASP A 312 19.73 -33.97 -43.63
C ASP A 312 20.96 -33.03 -43.46
N GLY A 313 21.65 -33.09 -42.33
CA GLY A 313 22.90 -32.38 -42.06
C GLY A 313 22.77 -30.93 -41.66
N ARG A 314 21.61 -30.46 -41.26
CA ARG A 314 21.40 -29.15 -40.60
C ARG A 314 21.71 -29.25 -39.11
N LEU A 315 21.94 -28.09 -38.50
CA LEU A 315 22.05 -27.97 -37.05
C LEU A 315 21.01 -26.95 -36.56
N LEU A 316 20.11 -27.37 -35.67
CA LEU A 316 19.15 -26.50 -35.03
C LEU A 316 19.73 -25.88 -33.77
N ALA A 317 19.43 -24.61 -33.56
CA ALA A 317 19.77 -23.86 -32.33
C ALA A 317 18.68 -22.89 -31.96
N VAL A 318 18.47 -22.67 -30.65
CA VAL A 318 17.55 -21.69 -30.16
C VAL A 318 18.31 -20.42 -29.82
N ARG A 319 17.92 -19.30 -30.43
CA ARG A 319 18.45 -17.98 -30.15
C ARG A 319 17.50 -17.18 -29.26
N PHE A 320 18.07 -16.43 -28.32
CA PHE A 320 17.40 -15.47 -27.47
C PHE A 320 17.68 -14.06 -27.99
N GLY A 321 16.69 -13.46 -28.64
CA GLY A 321 16.78 -12.06 -29.08
C GLY A 321 16.46 -11.09 -27.94
N GLY A 322 16.69 -9.79 -28.16
CA GLY A 322 16.19 -8.73 -27.27
C GLY A 322 14.67 -8.82 -27.11
N GLU A 323 14.14 -8.26 -26.03
CA GLU A 323 12.70 -8.24 -25.68
C GLU A 323 12.07 -9.64 -25.48
N GLY A 324 12.86 -10.65 -25.09
CA GLY A 324 12.34 -11.99 -24.78
C GLY A 324 11.94 -12.83 -26.00
N ILE A 325 12.15 -12.35 -27.21
CA ILE A 325 11.84 -13.10 -28.44
C ILE A 325 12.77 -14.29 -28.58
N ARG A 326 12.20 -15.47 -28.81
CA ARG A 326 12.95 -16.71 -29.05
C ARG A 326 12.68 -17.22 -30.44
N THR A 327 13.75 -17.62 -31.11
CA THR A 327 13.68 -18.15 -32.48
C THR A 327 14.48 -19.43 -32.58
N VAL A 328 13.96 -20.39 -33.33
CA VAL A 328 14.72 -21.60 -33.73
C VAL A 328 15.36 -21.29 -35.06
N HIS A 329 16.68 -21.45 -35.12
CA HIS A 329 17.47 -21.29 -36.31
C HIS A 329 17.97 -22.62 -36.81
N ALA A 330 18.04 -22.80 -38.11
CA ALA A 330 18.70 -23.90 -38.77
C ALA A 330 19.99 -23.41 -39.51
N LEU A 331 21.13 -23.95 -39.10
CA LEU A 331 22.35 -23.79 -39.82
C LEU A 331 22.39 -24.84 -40.91
N ARG A 332 22.55 -24.44 -42.20
CA ARG A 332 22.60 -25.33 -43.36
C ARG A 332 23.58 -24.80 -44.39
N ASN A 333 24.01 -25.70 -45.28
CA ASN A 333 24.74 -25.27 -46.48
C ASN A 333 23.77 -24.72 -47.54
N ASP A 334 24.28 -23.80 -48.36
CA ASP A 334 23.56 -23.40 -49.56
C ASP A 334 23.39 -24.57 -50.52
N ILE A 335 22.33 -24.52 -51.36
CA ILE A 335 21.95 -25.58 -52.32
C ILE A 335 23.11 -25.92 -53.26
N ASN A 336 24.01 -24.99 -53.52
CA ASN A 336 25.21 -25.18 -54.35
C ASN A 336 26.48 -25.62 -53.56
N GLY A 337 26.32 -25.95 -52.22
CA GLY A 337 27.37 -26.58 -51.42
C GLY A 337 28.48 -25.68 -50.91
N GLY A 338 28.39 -24.33 -51.06
CA GLY A 338 29.51 -23.41 -50.81
C GLY A 338 29.43 -22.60 -49.53
N GLU A 339 28.27 -22.07 -49.14
CA GLU A 339 28.18 -21.13 -48.03
C GLU A 339 27.27 -21.59 -46.88
N LEU A 340 27.77 -21.45 -45.65
CA LEU A 340 26.97 -21.72 -44.43
C LEU A 340 25.94 -20.61 -44.24
N ARG A 341 24.65 -20.98 -44.22
CA ARG A 341 23.52 -20.07 -43.94
C ARG A 341 22.87 -20.38 -42.62
N VAL A 342 22.29 -19.33 -42.03
CA VAL A 342 21.53 -19.39 -40.79
C VAL A 342 20.12 -18.87 -41.09
N ASP A 343 19.14 -19.77 -41.13
CA ASP A 343 17.76 -19.42 -41.44
C ASP A 343 16.92 -19.51 -40.19
N THR A 344 15.99 -18.56 -39.97
CA THR A 344 14.97 -18.70 -38.95
C THR A 344 13.88 -19.67 -39.41
N VAL A 345 13.70 -20.80 -38.73
CA VAL A 345 12.73 -21.83 -39.11
C VAL A 345 11.44 -21.76 -38.26
N HIS A 346 11.53 -21.13 -37.09
CA HIS A 346 10.36 -20.98 -36.24
C HIS A 346 10.54 -19.84 -35.25
N GLN A 347 9.48 -19.04 -35.06
CA GLN A 347 9.40 -18.09 -33.96
C GLN A 347 8.51 -18.68 -32.86
N ILE A 348 9.04 -18.76 -31.65
CA ILE A 348 8.33 -19.32 -30.52
C ILE A 348 7.30 -18.28 -30.02
N PRO A 349 6.02 -18.64 -29.97
CA PRO A 349 4.98 -17.73 -29.51
C PRO A 349 5.25 -17.22 -28.08
N LEU A 350 5.04 -15.94 -27.87
CA LEU A 350 5.08 -15.35 -26.53
C LEU A 350 3.75 -15.60 -25.83
N VAL A 351 3.83 -15.93 -24.55
CA VAL A 351 2.67 -16.11 -23.67
C VAL A 351 2.37 -14.79 -22.95
N PRO A 352 1.13 -14.33 -22.90
CA PRO A 352 0.79 -13.14 -22.15
C PRO A 352 1.01 -13.37 -20.65
N THR A 353 1.44 -12.33 -19.94
CA THR A 353 1.47 -12.33 -18.47
C THR A 353 0.04 -12.31 -17.95
N SER A 354 -0.31 -13.19 -17.04
CA SER A 354 -1.63 -13.20 -16.39
C SER A 354 -1.66 -12.17 -15.27
N ARG A 355 -2.74 -11.37 -15.18
CA ARG A 355 -3.00 -10.42 -14.10
C ARG A 355 -3.99 -11.01 -13.12
N HIS A 356 -3.57 -11.23 -11.88
CA HIS A 356 -4.38 -11.87 -10.85
C HIS A 356 -5.00 -10.87 -9.88
N ARG A 357 -4.37 -9.71 -9.71
CA ARG A 357 -4.86 -8.62 -8.85
C ARG A 357 -4.63 -7.28 -9.52
N ILE A 358 -5.55 -6.37 -9.28
CA ILE A 358 -5.46 -5.00 -9.75
C ILE A 358 -5.97 -4.06 -8.67
N ALA A 359 -5.27 -2.94 -8.47
CA ALA A 359 -5.67 -1.89 -7.55
C ALA A 359 -5.26 -0.53 -8.12
N VAL A 360 -6.05 0.49 -7.87
CA VAL A 360 -5.74 1.85 -8.28
C VAL A 360 -6.09 2.84 -7.16
N ALA A 361 -5.19 3.78 -6.88
CA ALA A 361 -5.40 4.85 -5.90
C ALA A 361 -4.56 6.07 -6.24
N GLN A 362 -5.18 7.25 -6.25
CA GLN A 362 -4.57 8.53 -6.63
C GLN A 362 -3.77 8.45 -7.94
N GLY A 363 -4.30 7.72 -8.91
CA GLY A 363 -3.66 7.49 -10.20
C GLY A 363 -2.45 6.55 -10.17
N GLU A 364 -2.13 5.88 -9.07
CA GLU A 364 -1.16 4.79 -9.07
C GLU A 364 -1.88 3.46 -9.27
N LEU A 365 -1.63 2.84 -10.42
CA LEU A 365 -2.15 1.53 -10.78
C LEU A 365 -1.12 0.47 -10.37
N SER A 366 -1.54 -0.47 -9.53
CA SER A 366 -0.74 -1.62 -9.09
C SER A 366 -1.38 -2.91 -9.56
N SER A 367 -0.57 -3.89 -9.98
CA SER A 367 -1.05 -5.23 -10.33
C SER A 367 -0.12 -6.31 -9.79
N VAL A 368 -0.70 -7.48 -9.49
CA VAL A 368 0.07 -8.72 -9.30
C VAL A 368 0.01 -9.48 -10.60
N ASP A 369 1.14 -9.51 -11.28
CA ASP A 369 1.30 -10.14 -12.57
C ASP A 369 2.07 -11.45 -12.39
N GLN A 370 1.66 -12.50 -13.08
CA GLN A 370 2.35 -13.78 -13.07
C GLN A 370 2.67 -14.24 -14.48
N ILE A 371 3.94 -14.50 -14.69
CA ILE A 371 4.40 -15.33 -15.80
C ILE A 371 4.21 -16.77 -15.35
N PRO A 372 3.60 -17.64 -16.15
CA PRO A 372 3.15 -18.97 -15.70
C PRO A 372 4.16 -19.89 -15.00
N TRP A 373 5.45 -19.61 -15.11
CA TRP A 373 6.56 -20.39 -14.51
C TRP A 373 7.44 -19.61 -13.55
N GLU A 374 7.10 -18.35 -13.28
CA GLU A 374 7.82 -17.49 -12.33
C GLU A 374 6.96 -17.21 -11.11
N GLN A 375 7.60 -16.70 -10.07
CA GLN A 375 6.88 -16.18 -8.91
C GLN A 375 6.09 -14.93 -9.32
N PRO A 376 4.91 -14.70 -8.72
CA PRO A 376 4.15 -13.49 -8.96
C PRO A 376 5.00 -12.25 -8.69
N ARG A 377 4.80 -11.22 -9.51
CA ARG A 377 5.48 -9.92 -9.43
C ARG A 377 4.50 -8.82 -9.13
N LEU A 378 4.88 -7.92 -8.24
CA LEU A 378 4.17 -6.68 -8.06
C LEU A 378 4.66 -5.66 -9.09
N ARG A 379 3.72 -5.12 -9.84
CA ARG A 379 3.97 -4.09 -10.84
C ARG A 379 3.24 -2.82 -10.49
N GLY A 380 3.79 -1.67 -10.88
CA GLY A 380 3.17 -0.37 -10.67
C GLY A 380 3.35 0.53 -11.87
N THR A 381 2.37 1.34 -12.19
CA THR A 381 2.50 2.43 -13.15
C THR A 381 1.70 3.64 -12.68
N ARG A 382 2.18 4.83 -13.01
CA ARG A 382 1.53 6.07 -12.66
C ARG A 382 0.71 6.60 -13.83
N LEU A 383 -0.55 6.88 -13.57
CA LEU A 383 -1.50 7.46 -14.50
C LEU A 383 -1.50 8.99 -14.37
N SER A 384 -1.72 9.72 -15.48
CA SER A 384 -2.00 11.17 -15.41
C SER A 384 -3.39 11.42 -14.79
N ALA A 385 -3.55 12.51 -14.06
CA ALA A 385 -4.86 12.95 -13.57
C ALA A 385 -5.66 13.73 -14.62
N THR A 386 -4.99 14.19 -15.69
CA THR A 386 -5.61 14.98 -16.75
C THR A 386 -5.94 14.13 -17.97
N GLU A 387 -7.01 14.43 -18.66
CA GLU A 387 -7.37 13.80 -19.93
C GLU A 387 -6.57 14.41 -21.13
N PRO A 388 -6.17 13.60 -22.13
CA PRO A 388 -6.35 12.14 -22.17
C PRO A 388 -5.44 11.44 -21.13
N VAL A 389 -5.95 10.36 -20.52
CA VAL A 389 -5.17 9.57 -19.53
C VAL A 389 -3.95 8.97 -20.20
N THR A 390 -2.80 9.15 -19.59
CA THR A 390 -1.52 8.57 -20.01
C THR A 390 -0.92 7.75 -18.88
N ALA A 391 -0.09 6.75 -19.20
CA ALA A 391 0.64 5.96 -18.21
C ALA A 391 2.14 6.20 -18.35
N GLN A 392 2.83 6.27 -17.23
CA GLN A 392 4.29 6.16 -17.19
C GLN A 392 4.71 4.70 -17.46
N PRO A 393 5.99 4.44 -17.81
CA PRO A 393 6.48 3.08 -17.96
C PRO A 393 6.19 2.23 -16.73
N VAL A 394 5.74 0.99 -16.96
CA VAL A 394 5.46 0.04 -15.88
C VAL A 394 6.75 -0.26 -15.13
N GLN A 395 6.72 -0.11 -13.81
CA GLN A 395 7.84 -0.41 -12.94
C GLN A 395 7.64 -1.80 -12.31
N ASP A 396 8.68 -2.64 -12.39
CA ASP A 396 8.74 -3.90 -11.65
C ASP A 396 9.14 -3.59 -10.19
N ARG A 397 8.26 -3.88 -9.25
CA ARG A 397 8.48 -3.69 -7.80
C ARG A 397 9.00 -4.97 -7.13
N GLY A 398 9.36 -5.98 -7.90
CA GLY A 398 10.01 -7.20 -7.45
C GLY A 398 9.09 -8.41 -7.31
N THR A 399 9.74 -9.54 -7.04
CA THR A 399 9.08 -10.83 -6.72
C THR A 399 9.12 -11.03 -5.21
N GLY A 400 8.04 -11.54 -4.63
CA GLY A 400 7.99 -11.88 -3.21
C GLY A 400 7.79 -13.38 -3.01
N ALA A 401 8.69 -14.04 -2.28
CA ALA A 401 8.44 -15.38 -1.74
C ALA A 401 7.18 -15.41 -0.87
N ASP A 402 6.76 -14.23 -0.38
CA ASP A 402 5.57 -14.03 0.43
C ASP A 402 4.25 -14.05 -0.37
N PHE A 403 4.32 -13.99 -1.72
CA PHE A 403 3.12 -14.08 -2.57
C PHE A 403 2.64 -15.51 -2.82
N GLY A 404 3.22 -16.52 -2.16
CA GLY A 404 2.97 -17.91 -2.46
C GLY A 404 3.67 -18.35 -3.76
N ALA A 405 3.91 -19.65 -3.92
CA ALA A 405 4.63 -20.16 -5.09
C ALA A 405 3.88 -19.96 -6.42
N HIS A 406 2.55 -19.85 -6.35
CA HIS A 406 1.70 -19.66 -7.53
C HIS A 406 0.40 -18.96 -7.13
N CYS A 407 0.03 -17.88 -7.82
CA CYS A 407 -1.34 -17.38 -7.83
C CYS A 407 -2.31 -18.31 -8.62
N ALA A 408 -1.96 -19.58 -8.77
CA ALA A 408 -2.75 -20.56 -9.53
C ALA A 408 -4.08 -20.92 -8.88
N GLN A 409 -4.18 -20.74 -7.54
CA GLN A 409 -5.46 -20.80 -6.84
C GLN A 409 -5.75 -19.39 -6.32
N GLU A 410 -6.98 -18.94 -6.48
CA GLU A 410 -7.44 -17.58 -6.15
C GLU A 410 -7.18 -17.18 -4.69
N SER A 411 -7.16 -18.17 -3.77
CA SER A 411 -6.86 -17.97 -2.34
C SER A 411 -5.41 -17.57 -2.07
N ASP A 412 -4.49 -17.85 -2.97
CA ASP A 412 -3.05 -17.73 -2.72
C ASP A 412 -2.44 -16.40 -3.19
N CYS A 413 -3.20 -15.65 -3.99
CA CYS A 413 -2.80 -14.31 -4.45
C CYS A 413 -3.15 -13.24 -3.42
N PRO A 414 -2.19 -12.40 -3.00
CA PRO A 414 -2.43 -11.36 -2.01
C PRO A 414 -3.42 -10.31 -2.53
N THR A 415 -4.36 -9.92 -1.69
CA THR A 415 -5.21 -8.76 -1.97
C THR A 415 -4.38 -7.49 -1.82
N LEU A 416 -4.38 -6.63 -2.84
CA LEU A 416 -3.72 -5.32 -2.80
C LEU A 416 -4.69 -4.28 -2.25
N VAL A 417 -4.29 -3.58 -1.20
CA VAL A 417 -5.07 -2.51 -0.57
C VAL A 417 -4.25 -1.23 -0.59
N PRO A 418 -4.44 -0.36 -1.59
CA PRO A 418 -3.71 0.89 -1.66
C PRO A 418 -4.23 1.86 -0.60
N THR A 419 -3.33 2.59 0.04
CA THR A 419 -3.64 3.54 1.11
C THR A 419 -4.07 4.91 0.60
N GLY A 420 -3.81 5.21 -0.69
CA GLY A 420 -4.06 6.51 -1.30
C GLY A 420 -2.91 7.51 -1.15
N ASP A 421 -1.81 7.13 -0.52
CA ASP A 421 -0.59 7.95 -0.40
C ASP A 421 0.64 7.31 -1.10
N GLY A 422 0.38 6.39 -2.05
CA GLY A 422 1.40 5.68 -2.81
C GLY A 422 1.91 4.41 -2.12
N ARG A 423 1.57 4.18 -0.87
CA ARG A 423 1.84 2.92 -0.17
C ARG A 423 0.80 1.86 -0.53
N VAL A 424 1.18 0.60 -0.42
CA VAL A 424 0.28 -0.55 -0.63
C VAL A 424 0.40 -1.49 0.55
N VAL A 425 -0.74 -1.86 1.14
CA VAL A 425 -0.83 -2.93 2.14
C VAL A 425 -1.28 -4.20 1.43
N TYR A 426 -0.65 -5.33 1.76
CA TYR A 426 -1.11 -6.63 1.27
C TYR A 426 -1.03 -7.68 2.38
N GLN A 427 -1.90 -8.67 2.28
CA GLN A 427 -1.86 -9.83 3.17
C GLN A 427 -1.09 -10.95 2.48
N ASN A 428 -0.03 -11.45 3.13
CA ASN A 428 0.75 -12.56 2.58
C ASN A 428 0.16 -13.94 2.94
N SER A 429 0.74 -15.00 2.38
CA SER A 429 0.31 -16.39 2.61
C SER A 429 0.35 -16.85 4.08
N ARG A 430 1.09 -16.13 4.95
CA ARG A 430 1.16 -16.39 6.40
C ARG A 430 0.14 -15.60 7.20
N GLN A 431 -0.82 -14.95 6.54
CA GLN A 431 -1.80 -14.04 7.15
C GLN A 431 -1.17 -12.84 7.88
N ASN A 432 0.02 -12.41 7.45
CA ASN A 432 0.63 -11.16 7.92
C ASN A 432 0.12 -10.01 7.06
N LEU A 433 -0.02 -8.81 7.66
CA LEU A 433 -0.11 -7.58 6.90
C LEU A 433 1.29 -7.03 6.64
N VAL A 434 1.56 -6.76 5.39
CA VAL A 434 2.84 -6.23 4.92
C VAL A 434 2.59 -4.87 4.26
N LEU A 435 3.37 -3.87 4.67
CA LEU A 435 3.37 -2.54 4.10
C LEU A 435 4.52 -2.39 3.10
N LEU A 436 4.21 -1.96 1.90
CA LEU A 436 5.19 -1.56 0.91
C LEU A 436 5.11 -0.05 0.71
N ASP A 437 6.19 0.64 1.01
CA ASP A 437 6.29 2.09 0.81
C ASP A 437 6.26 2.48 -0.68
N ALA A 438 5.87 3.72 -0.94
CA ALA A 438 5.80 4.27 -2.29
C ALA A 438 7.16 4.16 -3.01
N GLY A 439 7.16 3.59 -4.22
CA GLY A 439 8.36 3.44 -5.05
C GLY A 439 9.40 2.45 -4.54
N LYS A 440 9.17 1.72 -3.45
CA LYS A 440 10.06 0.67 -2.95
C LYS A 440 9.80 -0.67 -3.63
N GLN A 441 10.82 -1.53 -3.59
CA GLN A 441 10.72 -2.91 -4.06
C GLN A 441 10.37 -3.87 -2.92
N LEU A 442 9.82 -5.04 -3.25
CA LEU A 442 9.63 -6.13 -2.31
C LEU A 442 10.98 -6.66 -1.77
N PRO A 443 11.02 -7.24 -0.56
CA PRO A 443 9.91 -7.37 0.36
C PRO A 443 9.56 -6.07 1.09
N GLY A 444 8.28 -5.91 1.44
CA GLY A 444 7.81 -4.83 2.30
C GLY A 444 8.09 -5.10 3.79
N THR A 445 7.66 -4.17 4.65
CA THR A 445 7.78 -4.29 6.11
C THR A 445 6.54 -4.98 6.68
N THR A 446 6.73 -6.08 7.43
CA THR A 446 5.62 -6.70 8.18
C THR A 446 5.15 -5.76 9.29
N VAL A 447 3.91 -5.33 9.23
CA VAL A 447 3.31 -4.41 10.21
C VAL A 447 2.36 -5.14 11.18
N VAL A 448 1.87 -6.35 10.81
CA VAL A 448 1.12 -7.26 11.69
C VAL A 448 1.58 -8.68 11.42
N GLU A 449 2.02 -9.38 12.47
CA GLU A 449 2.41 -10.79 12.39
C GLU A 449 1.22 -11.70 12.67
N GLY A 450 0.80 -12.47 11.67
CA GLY A 450 -0.24 -13.51 11.77
C GLY A 450 -1.62 -12.99 12.16
N GLY A 451 -2.61 -13.85 12.01
CA GLY A 451 -3.92 -13.62 12.60
C GLY A 451 -4.84 -12.60 11.92
N VAL A 452 -4.55 -12.19 10.70
CA VAL A 452 -5.45 -11.39 9.86
C VAL A 452 -6.35 -12.33 9.07
N VAL A 453 -7.67 -12.22 9.24
CA VAL A 453 -8.63 -13.16 8.63
C VAL A 453 -9.51 -12.55 7.55
N GLY A 454 -9.37 -11.26 7.27
CA GLY A 454 -10.10 -10.57 6.20
C GLY A 454 -10.46 -9.14 6.51
N ASP A 455 -11.33 -8.55 5.68
CA ASP A 455 -11.85 -7.18 5.76
C ASP A 455 -10.75 -6.13 5.90
N VAL A 456 -9.70 -6.23 5.08
CA VAL A 456 -8.60 -5.27 5.09
C VAL A 456 -9.00 -4.05 4.28
N GLU A 457 -9.10 -2.90 4.93
CA GLU A 457 -9.30 -1.60 4.30
C GLU A 457 -8.20 -0.64 4.72
N ALA A 458 -7.77 0.24 3.80
CA ALA A 458 -6.79 1.27 4.09
C ALA A 458 -7.26 2.64 3.63
N SER A 459 -6.91 3.67 4.40
CA SER A 459 -7.16 5.07 4.06
C SER A 459 -6.11 5.96 4.70
N GLY A 460 -5.26 6.59 3.87
CA GLY A 460 -4.15 7.40 4.34
C GLY A 460 -3.18 6.62 5.21
N ARG A 461 -3.01 7.05 6.46
CA ARG A 461 -2.10 6.41 7.42
C ARG A 461 -2.70 5.22 8.19
N TYR A 462 -3.97 4.91 8.00
CA TYR A 462 -4.63 3.86 8.77
C TYR A 462 -4.97 2.65 7.91
N VAL A 463 -4.90 1.48 8.54
CA VAL A 463 -5.43 0.22 7.99
C VAL A 463 -6.33 -0.44 9.04
N SER A 464 -7.52 -0.83 8.62
CA SER A 464 -8.43 -1.65 9.43
C SER A 464 -8.42 -3.09 8.95
N PHE A 465 -8.57 -4.04 9.88
CA PHE A 465 -8.60 -5.46 9.57
C PHE A 465 -9.30 -6.25 10.68
N LEU A 466 -9.86 -7.40 10.31
CA LEU A 466 -10.42 -8.36 11.26
C LEU A 466 -9.31 -9.34 11.69
N SER A 467 -9.14 -9.49 13.02
CA SER A 467 -8.18 -10.45 13.59
C SER A 467 -8.85 -11.80 13.90
N LEU A 468 -8.06 -12.87 14.06
CA LEU A 468 -8.52 -14.23 14.41
C LEU A 468 -9.47 -14.28 15.61
N ASN A 469 -9.34 -13.35 16.55
CA ASN A 469 -10.21 -13.27 17.73
C ASN A 469 -11.51 -12.49 17.45
N SER A 470 -11.90 -12.34 16.19
CA SER A 470 -13.09 -11.58 15.78
C SER A 470 -13.11 -10.15 16.31
N THR A 471 -11.93 -9.56 16.43
CA THR A 471 -11.74 -8.17 16.85
C THR A 471 -11.38 -7.32 15.65
N GLN A 472 -12.19 -6.30 15.37
CA GLN A 472 -11.84 -5.27 14.39
C GLN A 472 -10.76 -4.39 14.99
N LYS A 473 -9.64 -4.28 14.30
CA LYS A 473 -8.47 -3.48 14.70
C LYS A 473 -8.20 -2.39 13.67
N VAL A 474 -7.72 -1.25 14.15
CA VAL A 474 -7.17 -0.19 13.30
C VAL A 474 -5.72 0.05 13.72
N LEU A 475 -4.82 -0.06 12.76
CA LEU A 475 -3.39 0.17 12.89
C LEU A 475 -3.01 1.50 12.26
N ASP A 476 -2.19 2.29 12.91
CA ASP A 476 -1.52 3.46 12.36
C ASP A 476 -0.21 3.00 11.69
N LEU A 477 -0.15 3.09 10.37
CA LEU A 477 0.98 2.65 9.54
C LEU A 477 2.27 3.47 9.76
N ASP A 478 2.13 4.73 10.19
CA ASP A 478 3.29 5.61 10.42
C ASP A 478 3.98 5.29 11.76
N THR A 479 3.22 4.79 12.74
CA THR A 479 3.75 4.46 14.07
C THR A 479 3.86 2.96 14.34
N GLY A 480 3.25 2.12 13.51
CA GLY A 480 3.15 0.67 13.70
C GLY A 480 2.29 0.27 14.91
N LYS A 481 1.44 1.15 15.43
CA LYS A 481 0.66 0.89 16.63
C LYS A 481 -0.82 0.67 16.35
N THR A 482 -1.44 -0.30 17.00
CA THR A 482 -2.89 -0.43 17.02
C THR A 482 -3.47 0.73 17.82
N VAL A 483 -4.28 1.56 17.15
CA VAL A 483 -4.93 2.74 17.75
C VAL A 483 -6.35 2.45 18.22
N LEU A 484 -7.04 1.47 17.61
CA LEU A 484 -8.36 1.03 17.99
C LEU A 484 -8.49 -0.50 17.96
N GLY A 485 -9.15 -1.11 18.92
CA GLY A 485 -9.52 -2.52 18.93
C GLY A 485 -10.89 -2.70 19.57
N ARG A 486 -11.84 -3.32 18.87
CA ARG A 486 -13.20 -3.60 19.35
C ARG A 486 -13.60 -5.03 19.02
N GLY A 487 -14.10 -5.76 20.02
CA GLY A 487 -14.70 -7.08 19.86
C GLY A 487 -16.17 -7.02 19.41
N GLY A 488 -16.68 -8.14 18.91
CA GLY A 488 -18.11 -8.29 18.56
C GLY A 488 -18.49 -7.90 17.14
N PHE A 489 -17.53 -7.74 16.22
CA PHE A 489 -17.76 -7.29 14.84
C PHE A 489 -17.90 -8.42 13.80
N VAL A 490 -18.06 -9.66 14.21
CA VAL A 490 -18.22 -10.77 13.26
C VAL A 490 -19.48 -10.56 12.43
N GLY A 491 -19.32 -10.39 11.12
CA GLY A 491 -20.42 -10.24 10.17
C GLY A 491 -21.04 -8.84 10.11
N GLN A 492 -20.47 -7.84 10.76
CA GLN A 492 -20.90 -6.45 10.62
C GLN A 492 -20.16 -5.76 9.47
N ALA A 493 -20.89 -5.02 8.65
CA ALA A 493 -20.31 -4.19 7.60
C ALA A 493 -19.54 -3.01 8.23
N THR A 494 -18.29 -2.81 7.79
CA THR A 494 -17.43 -1.71 8.24
C THR A 494 -16.85 -0.94 7.06
N SER A 495 -16.43 0.31 7.26
CA SER A 495 -15.67 1.10 6.30
C SER A 495 -14.72 2.06 6.99
N LEU A 496 -13.51 2.20 6.46
CA LEU A 496 -12.48 3.11 6.96
C LEU A 496 -12.31 4.30 6.01
N GLU A 497 -12.45 5.51 6.54
CA GLU A 497 -12.16 6.74 5.80
C GLU A 497 -11.32 7.70 6.65
N GLY A 498 -10.07 7.92 6.25
CA GLY A 498 -9.11 8.69 7.04
C GLY A 498 -9.03 8.19 8.48
N GLY A 499 -9.19 9.08 9.44
CA GLY A 499 -9.21 8.79 10.87
C GLY A 499 -10.58 8.34 11.42
N THR A 500 -11.53 7.94 10.57
CA THR A 500 -12.89 7.54 10.98
C THR A 500 -13.20 6.11 10.58
N LEU A 501 -13.55 5.28 11.56
CA LEU A 501 -14.09 3.93 11.34
C LEU A 501 -15.62 3.99 11.41
N TRP A 502 -16.28 3.56 10.34
CA TRP A 502 -17.71 3.40 10.25
C TRP A 502 -18.11 1.94 10.45
N SER A 503 -19.18 1.68 11.15
CA SER A 503 -19.71 0.34 11.36
C SER A 503 -21.22 0.37 11.55
N GLU A 504 -21.92 -0.72 11.19
CA GLU A 504 -23.32 -0.85 11.52
C GLU A 504 -23.50 -0.85 13.05
N SER A 505 -24.50 -0.16 13.54
CA SER A 505 -24.87 -0.11 14.97
C SER A 505 -25.72 -1.33 15.37
N ALA A 506 -26.11 -1.43 16.63
CA ALA A 506 -27.08 -2.43 17.09
C ALA A 506 -28.49 -2.27 16.44
N THR A 507 -28.77 -1.11 15.86
CA THR A 507 -30.00 -0.83 15.12
C THR A 507 -29.75 -1.04 13.65
N ALA A 508 -30.44 -2.00 13.04
CA ALA A 508 -30.27 -2.34 11.62
C ALA A 508 -30.39 -1.12 10.70
N GLY A 509 -29.44 -1.01 9.75
CA GLY A 509 -29.36 0.09 8.80
C GLY A 509 -28.93 1.43 9.39
N THR A 510 -28.51 1.46 10.64
CA THR A 510 -27.91 2.64 11.30
C THR A 510 -26.42 2.43 11.39
N ILE A 511 -25.62 3.42 11.02
CA ILE A 511 -24.17 3.38 11.07
C ILE A 511 -23.62 4.38 12.09
N ASP A 512 -22.58 3.96 12.80
CA ASP A 512 -21.86 4.77 13.77
C ASP A 512 -20.48 5.13 13.22
N ALA A 513 -20.12 6.41 13.32
CA ALA A 513 -18.78 6.92 13.02
C ALA A 513 -17.98 7.02 14.32
N LEU A 514 -16.76 6.48 14.31
CA LEU A 514 -15.83 6.48 15.44
C LEU A 514 -14.52 7.14 15.03
N ASP A 515 -14.02 8.08 15.84
CA ASP A 515 -12.64 8.56 15.70
C ASP A 515 -11.67 7.45 16.14
N VAL A 516 -10.79 7.00 15.22
CA VAL A 516 -9.91 5.86 15.48
C VAL A 516 -8.83 6.16 16.53
N ARG A 517 -8.49 7.42 16.77
CA ARG A 517 -7.46 7.85 17.72
C ARG A 517 -7.99 7.91 19.16
N THR A 518 -9.23 8.31 19.31
CA THR A 518 -9.86 8.53 20.63
C THR A 518 -10.86 7.45 21.00
N GLY A 519 -11.36 6.67 20.03
CA GLY A 519 -12.44 5.70 20.19
C GLY A 519 -13.78 6.35 20.50
N THR A 520 -13.91 7.67 20.33
CA THR A 520 -15.16 8.40 20.63
C THR A 520 -16.12 8.33 19.45
N SER A 521 -17.42 8.20 19.74
CA SER A 521 -18.48 8.32 18.73
C SER A 521 -18.57 9.76 18.24
N LEU A 522 -18.48 9.93 16.92
CA LEU A 522 -18.60 11.23 16.24
C LEU A 522 -20.07 11.50 15.88
N ARG A 523 -20.75 10.52 15.29
CA ARG A 523 -22.16 10.61 14.89
C ARG A 523 -22.75 9.23 14.65
N SER A 524 -24.11 9.15 14.67
CA SER A 524 -24.87 7.97 14.31
C SER A 524 -25.92 8.38 13.28
N VAL A 525 -26.06 7.63 12.19
CA VAL A 525 -26.95 7.98 11.07
C VAL A 525 -27.65 6.75 10.53
N LYS A 526 -28.97 6.84 10.32
CA LYS A 526 -29.72 5.80 9.61
C LYS A 526 -29.56 5.96 8.09
N VAL A 527 -29.11 4.92 7.41
CA VAL A 527 -28.87 4.91 5.94
C VAL A 527 -29.76 3.93 5.19
N ALA A 528 -30.27 2.90 5.87
CA ALA A 528 -31.14 1.87 5.29
C ALA A 528 -32.20 1.39 6.29
N ASP A 529 -33.19 0.62 5.83
CA ASP A 529 -34.20 -0.02 6.67
C ASP A 529 -33.95 -1.52 6.91
N CYS A 530 -32.74 -1.99 6.68
CA CYS A 530 -32.33 -3.39 6.71
C CYS A 530 -30.93 -3.53 7.30
N SER A 531 -30.55 -4.73 7.75
CA SER A 531 -29.19 -5.02 8.20
C SER A 531 -28.22 -5.05 7.02
N LEU A 532 -27.05 -4.43 7.21
CA LEU A 532 -26.08 -4.20 6.16
C LEU A 532 -25.19 -5.43 5.93
N LYS A 533 -24.97 -5.78 4.68
CA LYS A 533 -24.03 -6.80 4.24
C LYS A 533 -22.72 -6.19 3.69
N ASP A 534 -22.81 -4.96 3.16
CA ASP A 534 -21.68 -4.19 2.68
C ASP A 534 -21.90 -2.71 3.02
N LEU A 535 -20.82 -2.04 3.39
CA LEU A 535 -20.78 -0.63 3.76
C LEU A 535 -19.51 0.00 3.22
N GLN A 536 -19.67 1.09 2.46
CA GLN A 536 -18.53 1.87 1.99
C GLN A 536 -18.83 3.35 2.15
N VAL A 537 -17.90 4.11 2.73
CA VAL A 537 -18.06 5.54 2.97
C VAL A 537 -16.98 6.33 2.23
N ARG A 538 -17.38 7.39 1.53
CA ARG A 538 -16.48 8.35 0.86
C ARG A 538 -17.08 9.75 0.97
N GLY A 539 -16.44 10.61 1.76
CA GLY A 539 -16.96 11.94 2.07
C GLY A 539 -18.35 11.89 2.66
N SER A 540 -19.33 12.53 2.01
CA SER A 540 -20.74 12.48 2.40
C SER A 540 -21.50 11.29 1.82
N SER A 541 -20.92 10.53 0.90
CA SER A 541 -21.58 9.40 0.23
C SER A 541 -21.36 8.10 0.98
N VAL A 542 -22.45 7.40 1.28
CA VAL A 542 -22.49 6.09 1.95
C VAL A 542 -23.16 5.09 1.03
N TYR A 543 -22.38 4.18 0.45
CA TYR A 543 -22.92 2.99 -0.20
C TYR A 543 -23.28 1.94 0.86
N TRP A 544 -24.43 1.34 0.71
CA TRP A 544 -24.92 0.27 1.55
C TRP A 544 -25.59 -0.83 0.73
N LYS A 545 -25.45 -2.07 1.16
CA LYS A 545 -26.11 -3.24 0.56
C LYS A 545 -26.72 -4.12 1.65
N CYS A 546 -27.95 -4.55 1.43
CA CYS A 546 -28.66 -5.57 2.19
C CYS A 546 -28.87 -6.81 1.31
N ASP A 547 -29.60 -7.82 1.80
CA ASP A 547 -29.88 -9.03 1.02
C ASP A 547 -30.69 -8.74 -0.28
N ALA A 548 -31.65 -7.81 -0.21
CA ALA A 548 -32.58 -7.54 -1.33
C ALA A 548 -32.51 -6.10 -1.89
N ALA A 549 -31.72 -5.23 -1.30
CA ALA A 549 -31.66 -3.82 -1.68
C ALA A 549 -30.26 -3.26 -1.54
N SER A 550 -29.93 -2.26 -2.35
CA SER A 550 -28.70 -1.50 -2.24
C SER A 550 -28.93 -0.06 -2.67
N GLY A 551 -28.10 0.84 -2.17
CA GLY A 551 -28.22 2.24 -2.51
C GLY A 551 -27.03 3.07 -2.03
N VAL A 552 -27.07 4.35 -2.36
CA VAL A 552 -26.15 5.36 -1.85
C VAL A 552 -26.94 6.47 -1.15
N THR A 553 -26.58 6.73 0.09
CA THR A 553 -27.14 7.83 0.89
C THR A 553 -26.11 8.94 0.98
N ASP A 554 -26.50 10.16 0.58
CA ASP A 554 -25.71 11.37 0.81
C ASP A 554 -26.06 11.91 2.22
N LEU A 555 -25.07 11.94 3.11
CA LEU A 555 -25.24 12.34 4.51
C LEU A 555 -25.52 13.84 4.69
N ASP A 556 -25.08 14.68 3.75
CA ASP A 556 -25.27 16.12 3.82
C ASP A 556 -26.61 16.52 3.16
N ALA A 557 -26.91 15.99 1.99
CA ALA A 557 -28.17 16.23 1.28
C ALA A 557 -29.33 15.43 1.89
N LYS A 558 -29.07 14.39 2.69
CA LYS A 558 -30.06 13.46 3.28
C LYS A 558 -30.94 12.80 2.22
N THR A 559 -30.36 12.46 1.08
CA THR A 559 -31.06 11.81 -0.03
C THR A 559 -30.45 10.45 -0.29
N THR A 560 -31.30 9.50 -0.71
CA THR A 560 -30.86 8.14 -1.06
C THR A 560 -31.19 7.84 -2.51
N ILE A 561 -30.23 7.27 -3.22
CA ILE A 561 -30.34 6.76 -4.58
C ILE A 561 -30.35 5.25 -4.49
N SER A 562 -31.41 4.58 -4.94
CA SER A 562 -31.44 3.13 -5.07
C SER A 562 -30.61 2.70 -6.28
N LEU A 563 -29.80 1.66 -6.12
CA LEU A 563 -29.02 1.09 -7.20
C LEU A 563 -29.73 -0.10 -7.84
N PRO A 564 -29.52 -0.38 -9.15
CA PRO A 564 -30.00 -1.59 -9.78
C PRO A 564 -29.37 -2.83 -9.11
N GLY A 565 -29.98 -4.00 -9.29
CA GLY A 565 -29.42 -5.27 -8.82
C GLY A 565 -28.00 -5.46 -9.38
N HIS A 566 -27.06 -5.87 -8.54
CA HIS A 566 -25.66 -6.12 -8.91
C HIS A 566 -25.04 -7.17 -8.00
N ASP A 567 -24.00 -7.83 -8.49
CA ASP A 567 -23.26 -8.84 -7.73
C ASP A 567 -22.28 -8.19 -6.77
N THR A 568 -21.47 -7.25 -7.28
CA THR A 568 -20.44 -6.51 -6.54
C THR A 568 -20.48 -5.03 -6.89
N ALA A 569 -20.10 -4.15 -5.95
CA ALA A 569 -20.00 -2.72 -6.18
C ALA A 569 -18.84 -2.10 -5.39
N VAL A 570 -18.27 -1.01 -5.93
CA VAL A 570 -17.25 -0.18 -5.27
C VAL A 570 -17.62 1.29 -5.39
N LEU A 571 -17.66 1.98 -4.25
CA LEU A 571 -17.91 3.41 -4.18
C LEU A 571 -16.65 4.19 -4.55
N GLY A 572 -16.72 4.98 -5.62
CA GLY A 572 -15.73 5.98 -5.99
C GLY A 572 -16.15 7.39 -5.53
N GLU A 573 -15.35 8.40 -5.86
CA GLU A 573 -15.70 9.79 -5.58
C GLU A 573 -16.77 10.33 -6.56
N GLY A 574 -18.01 10.35 -6.09
CA GLY A 574 -19.15 10.87 -6.86
C GLY A 574 -19.81 9.88 -7.82
N TYR A 575 -19.42 8.59 -7.77
CA TYR A 575 -20.02 7.52 -8.58
C TYR A 575 -19.94 6.16 -7.87
N VAL A 576 -20.72 5.19 -8.34
CA VAL A 576 -20.58 3.77 -7.98
C VAL A 576 -20.25 2.98 -9.23
N ALA A 577 -19.18 2.21 -9.19
CA ALA A 577 -18.92 1.17 -10.17
C ALA A 577 -19.47 -0.16 -9.66
N HIS A 578 -20.17 -0.91 -10.51
CA HIS A 578 -20.78 -2.18 -10.12
C HIS A 578 -20.72 -3.20 -11.27
N ALA A 579 -20.57 -4.46 -10.91
CA ALA A 579 -20.56 -5.55 -11.85
C ALA A 579 -21.81 -6.43 -11.71
N GLN A 580 -22.42 -6.80 -12.86
CA GLN A 580 -23.54 -7.74 -12.95
C GLN A 580 -23.38 -8.60 -14.19
N ALA A 581 -23.49 -9.91 -14.04
CA ALA A 581 -23.41 -10.88 -15.13
C ALA A 581 -22.17 -10.65 -16.06
N GLY A 582 -21.00 -10.35 -15.48
CA GLY A 582 -19.75 -10.11 -16.20
C GLY A 582 -19.65 -8.75 -16.90
N THR A 583 -20.61 -7.85 -16.69
CA THR A 583 -20.58 -6.49 -17.25
C THR A 583 -20.28 -5.49 -16.14
N LEU A 584 -19.23 -4.69 -16.31
CA LEU A 584 -18.88 -3.58 -15.44
C LEU A 584 -19.60 -2.31 -15.91
N SER A 585 -20.29 -1.66 -14.99
CA SER A 585 -21.07 -0.44 -15.22
C SER A 585 -20.76 0.61 -14.17
N LEU A 586 -21.04 1.88 -14.50
CA LEU A 586 -20.87 3.03 -13.61
C LEU A 586 -22.18 3.80 -13.51
N THR A 587 -22.58 4.14 -12.29
CA THR A 587 -23.72 5.00 -11.97
C THR A 587 -23.21 6.30 -11.34
N PRO A 588 -23.36 7.47 -11.98
CA PRO A 588 -23.02 8.76 -11.38
C PRO A 588 -23.95 9.09 -10.20
N LEU A 589 -23.39 9.67 -9.13
CA LEU A 589 -24.14 10.10 -7.95
C LEU A 589 -24.44 11.60 -7.94
N ARG A 590 -23.71 12.38 -8.77
CA ARG A 590 -23.76 13.83 -8.87
C ARG A 590 -23.99 14.25 -10.33
N GLY A 591 -24.51 15.46 -10.53
CA GLY A 591 -24.84 16.00 -11.83
C GLY A 591 -26.29 15.74 -12.26
N ASP A 592 -26.64 16.28 -13.45
CA ASP A 592 -27.98 16.16 -14.02
C ASP A 592 -28.22 14.81 -14.72
N ASP A 593 -27.17 14.21 -15.27
CA ASP A 593 -27.21 12.89 -15.89
C ASP A 593 -26.72 11.82 -14.90
N ARG A 594 -27.66 11.06 -14.36
CA ARG A 594 -27.42 9.94 -13.45
C ARG A 594 -27.62 8.58 -14.13
N ALA A 595 -27.65 8.55 -15.45
CA ALA A 595 -27.86 7.33 -16.18
C ALA A 595 -26.66 6.36 -15.98
N THR A 596 -26.96 5.11 -15.66
CA THR A 596 -25.95 4.05 -15.60
C THR A 596 -25.40 3.79 -17.00
N ARG A 597 -24.10 3.73 -17.13
CA ARG A 597 -23.43 3.42 -18.38
C ARG A 597 -22.51 2.19 -18.25
N THR A 598 -22.41 1.42 -19.32
CA THR A 598 -21.48 0.29 -19.39
C THR A 598 -20.06 0.81 -19.59
N ILE A 599 -19.11 0.26 -18.83
CA ILE A 599 -17.68 0.56 -18.91
C ILE A 599 -16.97 -0.52 -19.73
N GLY A 600 -17.21 -1.81 -19.43
CA GLY A 600 -16.54 -2.90 -20.12
C GLY A 600 -16.95 -4.29 -19.63
N ARG A 601 -16.18 -5.28 -20.06
CA ARG A 601 -16.36 -6.68 -19.63
C ARG A 601 -15.04 -7.19 -19.09
N PRO A 602 -14.81 -7.09 -17.77
CA PRO A 602 -13.62 -7.63 -17.15
C PRO A 602 -13.59 -9.16 -17.24
N ALA A 603 -12.40 -9.73 -17.40
CA ALA A 603 -12.18 -11.17 -17.38
C ALA A 603 -12.61 -11.81 -16.04
N ASP A 604 -12.53 -11.05 -14.95
CA ASP A 604 -13.06 -11.41 -13.63
C ASP A 604 -14.01 -10.31 -13.14
N ALA A 605 -15.22 -10.68 -12.75
CA ALA A 605 -16.24 -9.72 -12.29
C ALA A 605 -16.02 -9.23 -10.85
N ARG A 606 -15.02 -9.75 -10.14
CA ARG A 606 -14.72 -9.39 -8.75
C ARG A 606 -13.83 -8.15 -8.68
N PRO A 607 -14.15 -7.16 -7.79
CA PRO A 607 -13.27 -6.03 -7.54
C PRO A 607 -11.94 -6.48 -6.91
N GLY A 608 -10.85 -5.81 -7.28
CA GLY A 608 -9.50 -6.18 -6.86
C GLY A 608 -8.87 -7.37 -7.62
N PHE A 609 -9.66 -8.09 -8.43
CA PHE A 609 -9.24 -9.17 -9.32
C PHE A 609 -9.26 -8.69 -10.78
N GLY A 610 -10.43 -8.58 -11.36
CA GLY A 610 -10.57 -8.16 -12.76
C GLY A 610 -10.80 -6.67 -12.96
N TRP A 611 -11.13 -5.92 -11.91
CA TRP A 611 -11.34 -4.47 -11.99
C TRP A 611 -11.12 -3.77 -10.64
N ALA A 612 -10.84 -2.47 -10.70
CA ALA A 612 -10.63 -1.64 -9.53
C ALA A 612 -11.11 -0.20 -9.79
N VAL A 613 -11.45 0.49 -8.71
CA VAL A 613 -11.85 1.90 -8.69
C VAL A 613 -10.79 2.70 -7.95
N ASP A 614 -10.36 3.81 -8.54
CA ASP A 614 -9.58 4.80 -7.81
C ASP A 614 -10.50 5.51 -6.81
N ARG A 615 -10.40 5.11 -5.54
CA ARG A 615 -11.21 5.67 -4.45
C ARG A 615 -10.86 7.12 -4.13
N PHE A 616 -9.70 7.58 -4.61
CA PHE A 616 -9.10 8.89 -4.36
C PHE A 616 -8.95 9.70 -5.65
N GLY A 617 -9.61 9.28 -6.71
CA GLY A 617 -9.55 9.91 -8.03
C GLY A 617 -10.65 9.43 -8.97
N GLY A 618 -10.58 9.85 -10.21
CA GLY A 618 -11.64 9.65 -11.18
C GLY A 618 -11.44 8.49 -12.16
N HIS A 619 -10.63 7.48 -11.85
CA HIS A 619 -10.30 6.39 -12.78
C HIS A 619 -10.91 5.05 -12.37
N LEU A 620 -11.31 4.27 -13.37
CA LEU A 620 -11.58 2.85 -13.25
C LEU A 620 -10.52 2.10 -14.06
N ALA A 621 -10.02 0.99 -13.52
CA ALA A 621 -9.16 0.09 -14.25
C ALA A 621 -9.79 -1.30 -14.33
N TRP A 622 -9.72 -1.97 -15.48
CA TRP A 622 -10.23 -3.32 -15.64
C TRP A 622 -9.38 -4.13 -16.62
N VAL A 623 -9.35 -5.44 -16.48
CA VAL A 623 -8.53 -6.37 -17.25
C VAL A 623 -9.43 -7.20 -18.15
N ASP A 624 -9.15 -7.25 -19.45
CA ASP A 624 -9.88 -8.04 -20.41
C ASP A 624 -9.34 -9.49 -20.54
N ASP A 625 -10.01 -10.32 -21.33
CA ASP A 625 -9.62 -11.73 -21.58
C ASP A 625 -8.24 -11.86 -22.25
N LEU A 626 -7.73 -10.80 -22.88
CA LEU A 626 -6.39 -10.73 -23.45
C LEU A 626 -5.35 -10.22 -22.45
N GLN A 627 -5.72 -10.09 -21.17
CA GLN A 627 -4.88 -9.57 -20.09
C GLN A 627 -4.42 -8.12 -20.29
N ARG A 628 -5.08 -7.34 -21.15
CA ARG A 628 -4.86 -5.91 -21.31
C ARG A 628 -5.55 -5.17 -20.17
N THR A 629 -4.90 -4.14 -19.64
CA THR A 629 -5.54 -3.27 -18.66
C THR A 629 -6.11 -2.04 -19.36
N HIS A 630 -7.41 -1.87 -19.22
CA HIS A 630 -8.15 -0.72 -19.65
C HIS A 630 -8.26 0.27 -18.50
N VAL A 631 -7.91 1.53 -18.72
CA VAL A 631 -8.09 2.61 -17.76
C VAL A 631 -9.09 3.59 -18.34
N THR A 632 -10.24 3.68 -17.72
CA THR A 632 -11.36 4.50 -18.19
C THR A 632 -11.60 5.62 -17.18
N PRO A 633 -11.54 6.89 -17.58
CA PRO A 633 -11.99 7.99 -16.74
C PRO A 633 -13.46 7.83 -16.36
N SER A 634 -13.80 8.14 -15.12
CA SER A 634 -15.20 8.10 -14.66
C SER A 634 -16.09 9.06 -15.42
N GLY A 635 -15.54 10.15 -16.00
CA GLY A 635 -16.29 11.25 -16.61
C GLY A 635 -17.27 11.92 -15.65
N VAL A 636 -17.17 11.64 -14.36
CA VAL A 636 -17.97 12.26 -13.31
C VAL A 636 -17.11 13.32 -12.63
N ARG A 637 -17.67 14.52 -12.47
CA ARG A 637 -16.97 15.57 -11.72
C ARG A 637 -16.74 15.09 -10.29
N THR A 638 -15.48 14.95 -9.93
CA THR A 638 -15.09 14.58 -8.57
C THR A 638 -15.37 15.73 -7.58
N PRO A 639 -15.63 15.43 -6.29
CA PRO A 639 -15.74 16.45 -5.25
C PRO A 639 -14.45 17.29 -5.12
N ASP A 640 -14.60 18.48 -4.53
CA ASP A 640 -13.44 19.34 -4.24
C ASP A 640 -12.42 18.60 -3.36
N VAL A 641 -11.14 18.95 -3.48
CA VAL A 641 -10.09 18.37 -2.65
C VAL A 641 -10.35 18.65 -1.17
N THR A 642 -10.21 17.64 -0.33
CA THR A 642 -10.37 17.74 1.13
C THR A 642 -9.15 17.16 1.85
N VAL A 643 -8.96 17.54 3.13
CA VAL A 643 -8.01 16.87 4.01
C VAL A 643 -8.74 15.70 4.67
N VAL A 644 -8.32 14.49 4.37
CA VAL A 644 -8.90 13.25 4.94
C VAL A 644 -8.32 12.90 6.30
N ASP A 645 -7.08 13.33 6.58
CA ASP A 645 -6.45 13.25 7.90
C ASP A 645 -5.30 14.25 8.01
N SER A 646 -4.95 14.63 9.24
CA SER A 646 -3.81 15.50 9.50
C SER A 646 -3.13 15.19 10.83
N VAL A 647 -1.81 15.33 10.84
CA VAL A 647 -1.03 15.45 12.06
C VAL A 647 -0.64 16.91 12.19
N GLN A 648 -1.26 17.57 13.15
CA GLN A 648 -0.92 18.97 13.43
C GLN A 648 0.24 19.04 14.40
N PRO A 649 1.12 20.02 14.21
CA PRO A 649 2.30 20.19 15.04
C PRO A 649 1.94 20.71 16.42
N THR A 650 2.92 20.63 17.30
CA THR A 650 2.91 21.40 18.55
C THR A 650 2.83 22.89 18.21
N GLY A 651 1.86 23.61 18.80
CA GLY A 651 1.67 25.03 18.55
C GLY A 651 2.78 25.92 19.13
N LEU A 652 3.94 25.37 19.51
CA LEU A 652 5.07 26.08 20.11
C LEU A 652 6.39 25.63 19.49
N LEU A 653 7.19 26.59 19.06
CA LEU A 653 8.57 26.41 18.61
C LEU A 653 9.50 27.18 19.54
N ASP A 654 10.19 26.48 20.43
CA ASP A 654 11.17 27.06 21.36
C ASP A 654 12.56 27.08 20.74
N ARG A 655 13.07 28.28 20.46
CA ARG A 655 14.40 28.50 19.88
C ARG A 655 15.57 28.34 20.87
N LYS A 656 15.30 28.17 22.15
CA LYS A 656 16.31 27.90 23.19
C LYS A 656 16.36 26.44 23.59
N ALA A 657 15.56 25.58 22.97
CA ALA A 657 15.66 24.17 23.20
C ALA A 657 17.08 23.68 22.88
N THR A 658 17.60 22.77 23.69
CA THR A 658 18.95 22.18 23.50
C THR A 658 19.09 21.39 22.20
N ALA A 659 17.99 20.98 21.57
CA ALA A 659 17.93 20.44 20.23
C ALA A 659 17.10 21.36 19.33
N PRO A 660 17.49 21.60 18.07
CA PRO A 660 16.70 22.38 17.12
C PRO A 660 15.27 21.84 17.05
N GLN A 661 14.32 22.70 17.38
CA GLN A 661 12.89 22.34 17.19
C GLN A 661 12.43 22.87 15.86
N THR A 662 11.62 22.06 15.17
CA THR A 662 10.94 22.43 13.94
C THR A 662 9.44 22.28 14.12
N TRP A 663 8.70 23.22 13.58
CA TRP A 663 7.28 23.00 13.35
C TRP A 663 7.14 22.01 12.19
N SER A 664 6.39 20.94 12.39
CA SER A 664 6.14 19.94 11.34
C SER A 664 4.67 19.59 11.32
N ALA A 665 4.06 19.66 10.15
CA ALA A 665 2.68 19.25 9.94
C ALA A 665 2.59 18.31 8.74
N LYS A 666 1.66 17.37 8.80
CA LYS A 666 1.42 16.41 7.76
C LYS A 666 -0.07 16.33 7.45
N TRP A 667 -0.42 16.43 6.16
CA TRP A 667 -1.81 16.37 5.69
C TRP A 667 -1.97 15.28 4.63
N TRP A 668 -3.03 14.49 4.71
CA TRP A 668 -3.44 13.53 3.69
C TRP A 668 -4.61 14.12 2.92
N PHE A 669 -4.49 14.18 1.59
CA PHE A 669 -5.52 14.74 0.72
C PHE A 669 -6.40 13.65 0.12
N SER A 670 -7.66 13.97 -0.18
CA SER A 670 -8.60 13.06 -0.85
C SER A 670 -8.21 12.77 -2.30
N LYS A 671 -7.43 13.66 -2.94
CA LYS A 671 -6.94 13.52 -4.31
C LYS A 671 -5.57 14.20 -4.48
N PRO A 672 -4.83 13.94 -5.58
CA PRO A 672 -3.54 14.57 -5.83
C PRO A 672 -3.63 16.09 -5.91
N VAL A 673 -2.64 16.78 -5.34
CA VAL A 673 -2.45 18.23 -5.45
C VAL A 673 -1.18 18.53 -6.24
N ARG A 674 -1.23 19.59 -7.10
CA ARG A 674 -0.13 19.96 -7.98
C ARG A 674 0.67 21.16 -7.48
N ARG A 675 0.07 21.96 -6.59
CA ARG A 675 0.68 23.13 -6.00
C ARG A 675 0.23 23.24 -4.55
N TRP A 676 1.15 23.56 -3.69
CA TRP A 676 0.82 23.85 -2.30
C TRP A 676 1.65 25.00 -1.76
N SER A 677 1.13 25.68 -0.76
CA SER A 677 1.88 26.64 0.04
C SER A 677 1.41 26.63 1.50
N VAL A 678 2.35 26.82 2.42
CA VAL A 678 2.06 27.12 3.83
C VAL A 678 2.65 28.49 4.13
N THR A 679 1.79 29.43 4.44
CA THR A 679 2.16 30.81 4.73
C THR A 679 1.98 31.10 6.21
N PHE A 680 3.03 31.51 6.88
CA PHE A 680 3.04 31.96 8.27
C PHE A 680 3.03 33.47 8.31
N VAL A 681 2.13 34.09 9.06
CA VAL A 681 2.00 35.55 9.19
C VAL A 681 1.87 35.90 10.66
N SER A 682 2.75 36.78 11.17
CA SER A 682 2.62 37.32 12.51
C SER A 682 1.72 38.56 12.55
N GLU A 683 1.25 38.99 13.73
CA GLU A 683 0.51 40.25 13.92
C GLU A 683 1.33 41.49 13.49
N SER A 684 2.66 41.43 13.63
CA SER A 684 3.55 42.52 13.19
C SER A 684 3.75 42.57 11.66
N GLY A 685 3.18 41.64 10.91
CA GLY A 685 3.30 41.53 9.46
C GLY A 685 4.53 40.79 8.98
N ALA A 686 5.34 40.19 9.86
CA ALA A 686 6.42 39.31 9.45
C ALA A 686 5.83 38.06 8.82
N GLN A 687 6.33 37.67 7.63
CA GLN A 687 5.76 36.59 6.84
C GLN A 687 6.81 35.60 6.32
N ARG A 688 6.49 34.32 6.34
CA ARG A 688 7.24 33.24 5.68
C ARG A 688 6.28 32.38 4.88
N THR A 689 6.60 32.12 3.61
CA THR A 689 5.87 31.15 2.78
C THR A 689 6.80 30.01 2.40
N LEU A 690 6.39 28.77 2.68
CA LEU A 690 6.93 27.55 2.16
C LEU A 690 6.00 27.06 1.06
N GLN A 691 6.54 26.65 -0.07
CA GLN A 691 5.71 26.26 -1.23
C GLN A 691 6.42 25.20 -2.06
N GLY A 692 5.63 24.38 -2.76
CA GLY A 692 6.09 23.40 -3.73
C GLY A 692 5.20 23.35 -4.95
N TRP A 693 5.79 22.86 -6.03
CA TRP A 693 5.14 22.69 -7.34
C TRP A 693 5.17 21.24 -7.80
N GLU A 694 5.71 20.37 -6.95
CA GLU A 694 5.70 18.94 -7.15
C GLU A 694 4.31 18.36 -6.90
N GLN A 695 3.97 17.36 -7.70
CA GLN A 695 2.74 16.61 -7.53
C GLN A 695 2.78 15.80 -6.21
N ILE A 696 1.90 16.13 -5.29
CA ILE A 696 1.71 15.41 -4.04
C ILE A 696 0.56 14.43 -4.21
N ARG A 697 0.85 13.16 -4.05
CA ARG A 697 -0.12 12.07 -3.98
C ARG A 697 -0.14 11.54 -2.55
N GLY A 698 -1.28 11.66 -1.89
CA GLY A 698 -1.45 11.24 -0.49
C GLY A 698 -1.01 12.27 0.52
N ALA A 699 0.19 12.17 1.07
CA ALA A 699 0.63 12.97 2.21
C ALA A 699 1.58 14.11 1.81
N LEU A 700 1.28 15.32 2.28
CA LEU A 700 2.18 16.48 2.27
C LEU A 700 2.78 16.63 3.67
N GLU A 701 4.08 16.64 3.80
CA GLU A 701 4.78 16.95 5.04
C GLU A 701 5.57 18.25 4.87
N VAL A 702 5.33 19.21 5.76
CA VAL A 702 5.98 20.52 5.73
C VAL A 702 6.62 20.79 7.07
N THR A 703 7.87 21.21 7.05
CA THR A 703 8.64 21.59 8.24
C THR A 703 9.08 23.04 8.16
N TRP A 704 9.07 23.74 9.29
CA TRP A 704 9.56 25.11 9.45
C TRP A 704 10.38 25.26 10.72
N ASP A 705 11.56 25.83 10.61
CA ASP A 705 12.52 26.03 11.71
C ASP A 705 12.41 27.40 12.38
N GLY A 706 11.41 28.20 12.01
CA GLY A 706 11.25 29.56 12.54
C GLY A 706 12.12 30.61 11.88
N THR A 707 12.72 30.32 10.71
CA THR A 707 13.52 31.28 9.95
C THR A 707 12.76 31.83 8.74
N ASP A 708 13.22 32.99 8.24
CA ASP A 708 12.78 33.60 7.01
C ASP A 708 13.41 32.92 5.76
N SER A 709 13.20 33.47 4.57
CA SER A 709 13.76 32.94 3.32
C SER A 709 15.29 33.09 3.20
N ALA A 710 15.89 33.94 4.00
CA ALA A 710 17.33 34.13 4.07
C ALA A 710 18.00 33.32 5.22
N GLY A 711 17.22 32.46 5.90
CA GLY A 711 17.68 31.70 7.06
C GLY A 711 17.87 32.53 8.34
N GLN A 712 17.34 33.78 8.35
CA GLN A 712 17.42 34.62 9.54
C GLN A 712 16.25 34.31 10.49
N PRO A 713 16.48 34.31 11.80
CA PRO A 713 15.41 34.07 12.75
C PRO A 713 14.28 35.10 12.63
N MET A 714 13.06 34.64 12.49
CA MET A 714 11.89 35.52 12.48
C MET A 714 11.56 36.05 13.89
N PRO A 715 10.88 37.22 14.03
CA PRO A 715 10.52 37.74 15.33
C PRO A 715 9.78 36.76 16.24
N ASP A 716 9.98 36.84 17.53
CA ASP A 716 9.17 36.06 18.48
C ASP A 716 7.72 36.56 18.44
N GLY A 717 6.76 35.66 18.54
CA GLY A 717 5.33 35.94 18.49
C GLY A 717 4.48 34.82 18.03
N LEU A 718 3.19 35.05 17.92
CA LEU A 718 2.22 34.13 17.34
C LEU A 718 2.17 34.33 15.82
N TYR A 719 2.21 33.24 15.12
CA TYR A 719 2.06 33.16 13.65
C TYR A 719 0.81 32.37 13.30
N ALA A 720 -0.12 33.03 12.62
CA ALA A 720 -1.17 32.30 11.93
C ALA A 720 -0.57 31.64 10.70
N TRP A 721 -0.82 30.36 10.49
CA TRP A 721 -0.43 29.67 9.27
C TRP A 721 -1.65 29.30 8.43
N THR A 722 -1.48 29.39 7.14
CA THR A 722 -2.49 28.99 6.15
C THR A 722 -1.86 28.01 5.19
N LEU A 723 -2.39 26.78 5.15
CA LEU A 723 -2.15 25.83 4.06
C LEU A 723 -3.09 26.17 2.91
N SER A 724 -2.54 26.19 1.70
CA SER A 724 -3.24 26.34 0.43
C SER A 724 -2.81 25.21 -0.48
N ALA A 725 -3.76 24.48 -1.07
CA ALA A 725 -3.48 23.36 -1.95
C ALA A 725 -4.43 23.33 -3.14
N GLU A 726 -3.86 23.25 -4.35
CA GLU A 726 -4.62 23.19 -5.60
C GLU A 726 -4.67 21.74 -6.11
N PRO A 727 -5.85 21.17 -6.43
CA PRO A 727 -5.94 19.83 -6.98
C PRO A 727 -5.34 19.76 -8.38
N GLU A 728 -4.93 18.55 -8.80
CA GLU A 728 -4.34 18.30 -10.11
C GLU A 728 -5.38 18.30 -11.25
N ASP A 729 -6.58 17.84 -10.97
CA ASP A 729 -7.66 17.58 -11.93
C ASP A 729 -8.51 18.79 -12.30
N GLU A 730 -8.32 19.95 -11.66
CA GLU A 730 -9.13 21.14 -11.91
C GLU A 730 -8.38 22.26 -12.60
N LEU A 731 -8.99 22.81 -13.63
CA LEU A 731 -8.36 23.80 -14.51
C LEU A 731 -8.22 25.22 -13.92
N VAL A 732 -8.85 25.61 -12.86
CA VAL A 732 -8.62 26.90 -12.12
C VAL A 732 -9.64 27.08 -10.98
N GLY A 733 -9.19 27.35 -9.76
CA GLY A 733 -9.91 28.25 -8.83
C GLY A 733 -10.49 27.65 -7.55
N ILE A 734 -10.44 26.32 -7.33
CA ILE A 734 -10.85 25.74 -6.04
C ILE A 734 -9.59 25.34 -5.29
N GLU A 735 -9.22 26.19 -4.35
CA GLU A 735 -8.07 26.04 -3.49
C GLU A 735 -8.54 25.55 -2.11
N LEU A 736 -8.06 24.37 -1.67
CA LEU A 736 -8.25 23.95 -0.31
C LEU A 736 -7.48 24.88 0.62
N ARG A 737 -8.13 25.34 1.69
CA ARG A 737 -7.48 26.13 2.75
C ARG A 737 -7.68 25.51 4.11
N GLN A 738 -6.59 25.39 4.86
CA GLN A 738 -6.56 25.01 6.26
C GLN A 738 -5.82 26.09 7.06
N TYR A 739 -6.22 26.28 8.30
CA TYR A 739 -5.68 27.35 9.15
C TYR A 739 -5.25 26.79 10.50
N GLY A 740 -4.29 27.45 11.11
CA GLY A 740 -3.87 27.18 12.46
C GLY A 740 -2.84 28.21 12.95
N GLU A 741 -2.28 27.96 14.12
CA GLU A 741 -1.37 28.89 14.76
C GLU A 741 -0.12 28.17 15.29
N VAL A 742 0.99 28.90 15.34
CA VAL A 742 2.25 28.46 15.97
C VAL A 742 2.89 29.65 16.68
N ALA A 743 3.30 29.44 17.90
CA ALA A 743 4.05 30.47 18.65
C ALA A 743 5.56 30.24 18.48
N LEU A 744 6.26 31.25 17.98
CA LEU A 744 7.72 31.33 18.04
C LEU A 744 8.12 32.05 19.33
N THR A 745 9.00 31.46 20.12
CA THR A 745 9.37 32.05 21.39
C THR A 745 10.79 31.69 21.81
N ARG A 746 11.41 32.58 22.55
CA ARG A 746 12.68 32.32 23.26
C ARG A 746 12.42 32.10 24.74
N LEU A 747 11.43 31.26 25.07
CA LEU A 747 10.97 31.13 26.45
C LEU A 747 12.10 30.85 27.45
N THR A 748 12.26 31.78 28.40
CA THR A 748 13.04 31.56 29.62
C THR A 748 12.17 31.05 30.77
N SER A 749 10.83 31.07 30.62
CA SER A 749 9.88 30.46 31.54
C SER A 749 8.49 30.25 30.87
N LEU A 750 7.84 29.18 31.18
CA LEU A 750 6.47 28.83 30.78
C LEU A 750 5.36 29.70 31.37
N ALA A 751 5.75 30.79 32.11
CA ALA A 751 4.81 31.56 32.96
C ALA A 751 4.26 32.85 32.33
N SER A 752 4.58 33.18 31.06
CA SER A 752 4.13 34.43 30.44
C SER A 752 3.12 34.19 29.28
N GLY A 753 2.02 33.53 29.57
CA GLY A 753 0.90 33.43 28.62
C GLY A 753 -0.22 34.39 28.97
N ARG A 754 -1.01 34.82 27.94
CA ARG A 754 -2.25 35.56 28.16
C ARG A 754 -3.36 34.61 28.56
N TYR A 755 -4.24 35.07 29.46
CA TYR A 755 -5.38 34.27 29.93
C TYR A 755 -6.53 34.27 28.92
N GLN A 756 -7.04 33.08 28.65
CA GLN A 756 -8.27 32.85 27.85
C GLN A 756 -9.36 32.35 28.80
N PRO A 757 -10.40 33.14 29.09
CA PRO A 757 -11.52 32.67 29.84
C PRO A 757 -12.39 31.70 29.04
N VAL A 758 -12.90 30.67 29.71
CA VAL A 758 -13.91 29.77 29.13
C VAL A 758 -15.18 29.78 30.02
N THR A 759 -16.33 29.42 29.41
CA THR A 759 -17.52 29.13 30.21
C THR A 759 -17.22 27.98 31.16
N PRO A 760 -17.34 28.14 32.48
CA PRO A 760 -16.95 27.08 33.41
C PRO A 760 -17.60 25.73 33.10
N ALA A 761 -16.75 24.72 32.93
CA ALA A 761 -17.17 23.39 32.50
C ALA A 761 -16.51 22.28 33.32
N ARG A 762 -17.30 21.23 33.71
CA ARG A 762 -16.78 20.06 34.42
C ARG A 762 -15.89 19.25 33.48
N VAL A 763 -14.57 19.15 33.80
CA VAL A 763 -13.60 18.36 33.04
C VAL A 763 -13.15 17.10 33.78
N MET A 764 -13.40 17.02 35.11
CA MET A 764 -13.12 15.84 35.91
C MET A 764 -14.19 15.64 36.99
N ASP A 765 -14.62 14.38 37.18
CA ASP A 765 -15.45 13.94 38.33
C ASP A 765 -15.22 12.45 38.59
N THR A 766 -14.49 12.12 39.65
CA THR A 766 -14.13 10.74 40.01
C THR A 766 -15.34 9.90 40.45
N ARG A 767 -16.48 10.54 40.79
CA ARG A 767 -17.72 9.84 41.25
C ARG A 767 -18.47 9.18 40.08
N ASN A 768 -18.39 9.76 38.90
CA ASN A 768 -19.16 9.29 37.72
C ASN A 768 -18.24 8.88 36.54
N GLY A 769 -16.95 9.19 36.59
CA GLY A 769 -15.96 8.86 35.55
C GLY A 769 -15.82 9.95 34.49
N THR A 770 -16.29 11.18 34.74
CA THR A 770 -16.01 12.29 33.82
C THR A 770 -14.52 12.57 33.78
N GLY A 771 -13.91 12.46 32.58
CA GLY A 771 -12.52 12.83 32.30
C GLY A 771 -11.46 11.88 32.86
N VAL A 772 -11.78 11.06 33.84
CA VAL A 772 -10.90 10.07 34.50
C VAL A 772 -11.70 8.83 34.90
N ALA A 773 -11.04 7.76 35.28
CA ALA A 773 -11.73 6.56 35.78
C ALA A 773 -12.64 6.86 36.97
N LYS A 774 -13.80 6.19 37.06
CA LYS A 774 -14.69 6.26 38.19
C LYS A 774 -14.13 5.52 39.41
N ALA A 775 -13.40 6.24 40.25
CA ALA A 775 -12.78 5.69 41.47
C ALA A 775 -12.37 6.80 42.43
N LYS A 776 -12.54 6.56 43.74
CA LYS A 776 -11.93 7.43 44.77
C LYS A 776 -10.41 7.39 44.70
N ILE A 777 -9.76 8.51 44.97
CA ILE A 777 -8.30 8.58 45.06
C ILE A 777 -7.89 8.15 46.45
N GLY A 778 -7.23 7.00 46.56
CA GLY A 778 -6.76 6.44 47.85
C GLY A 778 -5.57 7.19 48.46
N PRO A 779 -5.09 6.76 49.63
CA PRO A 779 -3.95 7.37 50.32
C PRO A 779 -2.67 7.23 49.49
N GLY A 780 -1.93 8.34 49.29
CA GLY A 780 -0.74 8.36 48.43
C GLY A 780 -1.07 8.23 46.92
N GLY A 781 -2.32 8.13 46.54
CA GLY A 781 -2.77 7.92 45.18
C GLY A 781 -2.73 9.17 44.32
N THR A 782 -2.66 8.98 43.03
CA THR A 782 -2.70 10.05 42.02
C THR A 782 -3.77 9.78 40.97
N VAL A 783 -4.27 10.86 40.36
CA VAL A 783 -5.10 10.81 39.16
C VAL A 783 -4.58 11.85 38.17
N THR A 784 -4.48 11.47 36.90
CA THR A 784 -4.05 12.36 35.83
C THR A 784 -5.22 12.72 34.94
N LEU A 785 -5.39 14.00 34.71
CA LEU A 785 -6.46 14.57 33.87
C LEU A 785 -5.86 15.14 32.59
N GLN A 786 -6.37 14.71 31.44
CA GLN A 786 -6.19 15.40 30.17
C GLN A 786 -7.03 16.66 30.21
N VAL A 787 -6.40 17.84 30.14
CA VAL A 787 -7.10 19.13 30.18
C VAL A 787 -7.24 19.75 28.81
N THR A 788 -6.26 19.56 27.91
CA THR A 788 -6.38 20.05 26.54
C THR A 788 -7.42 19.25 25.74
N GLY A 789 -8.18 19.94 24.87
CA GLY A 789 -9.29 19.35 24.13
C GLY A 789 -10.59 19.19 24.96
N ARG A 790 -10.67 19.75 26.18
CA ARG A 790 -11.82 19.61 27.07
C ARG A 790 -12.28 20.93 27.63
N GLY A 791 -13.60 21.09 27.80
CA GLY A 791 -14.20 22.23 28.48
C GLY A 791 -13.88 23.59 27.86
N GLY A 792 -13.62 23.66 26.56
CA GLY A 792 -13.22 24.88 25.86
C GLY A 792 -11.71 25.16 25.84
N VAL A 793 -10.89 24.28 26.47
CA VAL A 793 -9.42 24.36 26.36
C VAL A 793 -9.00 23.73 25.02
N PRO A 794 -8.22 24.39 24.16
CA PRO A 794 -7.79 23.83 22.88
C PRO A 794 -7.03 22.51 23.02
N ALA A 795 -7.16 21.63 22.00
CA ALA A 795 -6.37 20.40 21.91
C ALA A 795 -4.95 20.70 21.40
N SER A 796 -4.19 21.48 22.18
CA SER A 796 -2.87 21.97 21.82
C SER A 796 -1.90 21.89 22.99
N ASN A 797 -0.65 21.53 22.70
CA ASN A 797 0.42 21.55 23.68
C ASN A 797 0.96 22.97 23.98
N ALA A 798 0.46 23.99 23.28
CA ALA A 798 0.79 25.38 23.55
C ALA A 798 0.08 25.94 24.79
N VAL A 799 -0.91 25.26 25.33
CA VAL A 799 -1.53 25.62 26.61
C VAL A 799 -0.51 25.48 27.70
N SER A 800 -0.08 26.61 28.28
CA SER A 800 0.99 26.65 29.28
C SER A 800 0.51 26.39 30.71
N ALA A 801 -0.72 26.80 31.03
CA ALA A 801 -1.38 26.51 32.32
C ALA A 801 -2.88 26.52 32.19
N VAL A 802 -3.58 25.89 33.13
CA VAL A 802 -5.04 25.91 33.26
C VAL A 802 -5.45 26.49 34.61
N VAL A 803 -6.60 27.15 34.60
CA VAL A 803 -7.27 27.66 35.80
C VAL A 803 -8.44 26.71 36.10
N LEU A 804 -8.32 25.99 37.19
CA LEU A 804 -9.29 24.96 37.62
C LEU A 804 -9.88 25.31 38.99
N ASN A 805 -11.19 25.24 39.11
CA ASN A 805 -11.83 25.12 40.40
C ASN A 805 -11.89 23.65 40.80
N VAL A 806 -10.99 23.25 41.71
CA VAL A 806 -10.88 21.86 42.17
C VAL A 806 -11.65 21.69 43.43
N THR A 807 -12.55 20.69 43.49
CA THR A 807 -13.37 20.38 44.68
C THR A 807 -12.99 18.99 45.18
N ALA A 808 -12.52 18.91 46.44
CA ALA A 808 -12.38 17.65 47.17
C ALA A 808 -13.64 17.40 47.98
N THR A 809 -14.19 16.19 47.82
CA THR A 809 -15.44 15.80 48.52
C THR A 809 -15.37 14.36 49.04
N ASN A 810 -16.24 14.06 50.04
CA ASN A 810 -16.30 12.74 50.68
C ASN A 810 -14.94 12.21 51.18
N PRO A 811 -14.04 13.04 51.74
CA PRO A 811 -12.79 12.54 52.30
C PRO A 811 -13.04 11.66 53.53
N THR A 812 -12.34 10.51 53.59
CA THR A 812 -12.49 9.55 54.70
C THR A 812 -11.57 9.89 55.88
N ALA A 813 -10.61 10.78 55.69
CA ALA A 813 -9.64 11.27 56.69
C ALA A 813 -9.23 12.70 56.36
N SER A 814 -8.65 13.39 57.37
CA SER A 814 -8.00 14.67 57.11
C SER A 814 -6.83 14.49 56.18
N THR A 815 -6.80 15.26 55.12
CA THR A 815 -5.82 15.12 54.02
C THR A 815 -5.57 16.43 53.33
N PHE A 816 -4.61 16.41 52.38
CA PHE A 816 -4.41 17.48 51.42
C PHE A 816 -4.32 16.92 49.98
N VAL A 817 -4.67 17.79 49.05
CA VAL A 817 -4.55 17.54 47.63
C VAL A 817 -3.52 18.50 47.06
N SER A 818 -2.59 17.95 46.23
CA SER A 818 -1.67 18.73 45.41
C SER A 818 -2.05 18.59 43.95
N ALA A 819 -2.05 19.70 43.19
CA ALA A 819 -2.17 19.72 41.74
C ALA A 819 -0.81 20.15 41.15
N TYR A 820 -0.29 19.42 40.18
CA TYR A 820 1.01 19.70 39.60
C TYR A 820 1.09 19.21 38.14
N PRO A 821 2.07 19.68 37.33
CA PRO A 821 2.22 19.28 35.93
C PRO A 821 2.47 17.78 35.78
N TYR A 822 1.87 17.16 34.82
CA TYR A 822 2.05 15.75 34.53
C TYR A 822 3.54 15.40 34.31
N GLY A 823 3.95 14.23 34.79
CA GLY A 823 5.30 13.72 34.61
C GLY A 823 6.41 14.51 35.29
N THR A 824 6.07 15.43 36.22
CA THR A 824 7.03 16.15 37.07
C THR A 824 7.04 15.57 38.48
N THR A 825 8.12 15.84 39.22
CA THR A 825 8.17 15.50 40.64
C THR A 825 7.20 16.37 41.41
N ARG A 826 6.35 15.75 42.22
CA ARG A 826 5.44 16.46 43.12
C ARG A 826 6.23 17.29 44.16
N THR A 827 5.87 18.57 44.28
CA THR A 827 6.40 19.43 45.35
C THR A 827 5.69 19.20 46.68
N SER A 828 6.16 19.81 47.73
CA SER A 828 5.52 19.80 49.08
C SER A 828 4.25 20.68 49.15
N ALA A 829 3.97 21.46 48.09
CA ALA A 829 2.81 22.37 48.08
C ALA A 829 1.46 21.60 48.14
N SER A 830 0.53 22.11 48.96
CA SER A 830 -0.87 21.66 48.99
C SER A 830 -1.77 22.73 48.38
N ASN A 831 -2.71 22.32 47.52
CA ASN A 831 -3.69 23.24 46.94
C ASN A 831 -5.04 23.20 47.67
N LEU A 832 -5.39 22.07 48.28
CA LEU A 832 -6.57 21.95 49.12
C LEU A 832 -6.19 21.20 50.39
N ASN A 833 -6.70 21.66 51.57
CA ASN A 833 -6.60 20.99 52.84
C ASN A 833 -8.03 20.71 53.32
N VAL A 834 -8.35 19.47 53.62
CA VAL A 834 -9.71 19.03 53.94
C VAL A 834 -9.70 18.10 55.17
N VAL A 835 -10.75 18.18 55.97
CA VAL A 835 -11.01 17.21 57.04
C VAL A 835 -12.04 16.17 56.64
N ALA A 836 -12.08 15.04 57.33
CA ALA A 836 -13.03 13.98 57.05
C ALA A 836 -14.46 14.50 56.90
N GLY A 837 -15.18 14.08 55.80
CA GLY A 837 -16.54 14.45 55.50
C GLY A 837 -16.75 15.86 54.92
N GLN A 838 -15.74 16.71 54.90
CA GLN A 838 -15.84 18.07 54.37
C GLN A 838 -15.79 18.12 52.85
N THR A 839 -16.54 19.04 52.23
CA THR A 839 -16.42 19.39 50.80
C THR A 839 -15.81 20.76 50.67
N VAL A 840 -14.62 20.85 50.03
CA VAL A 840 -13.86 22.11 49.92
C VAL A 840 -13.49 22.34 48.45
N PRO A 841 -13.93 23.43 47.84
CA PRO A 841 -13.40 23.90 46.55
C PRO A 841 -12.22 24.84 46.79
N ASN A 842 -11.36 24.90 45.79
CA ASN A 842 -10.33 25.93 45.70
C ASN A 842 -9.95 26.16 44.21
N LEU A 843 -9.75 27.44 43.86
CA LEU A 843 -9.21 27.75 42.54
C LEU A 843 -7.72 27.49 42.54
N VAL A 844 -7.23 26.79 41.51
CA VAL A 844 -5.83 26.51 41.29
C VAL A 844 -5.41 26.89 39.88
N VAL A 845 -4.27 27.47 39.75
CA VAL A 845 -3.58 27.66 38.48
C VAL A 845 -2.43 26.66 38.46
N VAL A 846 -2.45 25.78 37.49
CA VAL A 846 -1.46 24.72 37.38
C VAL A 846 -0.85 24.67 35.97
N PRO A 847 0.49 24.65 35.83
CA PRO A 847 1.11 24.48 34.54
C PRO A 847 0.71 23.15 33.89
N VAL A 848 0.55 23.15 32.57
CA VAL A 848 0.19 21.97 31.76
C VAL A 848 1.46 21.40 31.15
N LYS A 849 1.59 20.08 31.20
CA LYS A 849 2.64 19.34 30.48
C LYS A 849 2.01 18.20 29.73
N ASP A 850 2.36 18.06 28.44
CA ASP A 850 1.78 17.04 27.53
C ASP A 850 0.23 17.05 27.55
N GLY A 851 -0.36 18.25 27.64
CA GLY A 851 -1.80 18.45 27.71
C GLY A 851 -2.46 18.01 29.03
N LYS A 852 -1.69 17.66 30.08
CA LYS A 852 -2.17 17.01 31.29
C LYS A 852 -1.74 17.71 32.58
N VAL A 853 -2.54 17.48 33.63
CA VAL A 853 -2.22 17.81 35.03
C VAL A 853 -2.44 16.58 35.91
N THR A 854 -1.70 16.51 37.04
CA THR A 854 -1.79 15.40 37.99
C THR A 854 -2.25 15.90 39.34
N PHE A 855 -3.18 15.18 39.95
CA PHE A 855 -3.63 15.41 41.32
C PHE A 855 -3.17 14.29 42.24
N TYR A 856 -2.77 14.63 43.47
CA TYR A 856 -2.31 13.70 44.49
C TYR A 856 -3.12 13.86 45.77
N ASN A 857 -3.53 12.74 46.37
CA ASN A 857 -4.13 12.71 47.69
C ASN A 857 -3.18 12.10 48.73
N ARG A 858 -2.99 12.76 49.88
CA ARG A 858 -2.04 12.29 50.90
C ARG A 858 -2.54 11.15 51.76
N ASN A 859 -3.73 11.31 52.40
CA ASN A 859 -4.28 10.34 53.39
C ASN A 859 -5.71 10.00 53.09
N GLY A 860 -6.18 8.85 53.59
CA GLY A 860 -7.57 8.40 53.38
C GLY A 860 -7.94 8.31 51.90
N SER A 861 -9.21 8.22 51.61
CA SER A 861 -9.71 8.29 50.23
C SER A 861 -10.68 9.48 50.05
N LEU A 862 -10.73 10.06 48.87
CA LEU A 862 -11.61 11.16 48.56
C LEU A 862 -12.06 11.12 47.09
N ASP A 863 -13.12 11.85 46.78
CA ASP A 863 -13.50 12.16 45.40
C ASP A 863 -12.99 13.55 45.03
N LEU A 864 -12.56 13.70 43.77
CA LEU A 864 -12.17 14.97 43.18
C LEU A 864 -13.04 15.35 41.97
N LEU A 865 -13.37 16.63 41.92
CA LEU A 865 -13.98 17.27 40.79
C LEU A 865 -13.08 18.40 40.32
N ALA A 866 -13.03 18.68 39.02
CA ALA A 866 -12.39 19.86 38.48
C ALA A 866 -13.28 20.50 37.41
N ASP A 867 -13.50 21.80 37.60
CA ASP A 867 -14.19 22.65 36.63
C ASP A 867 -13.17 23.65 36.05
N VAL A 868 -13.00 23.67 34.71
CA VAL A 868 -12.10 24.64 34.07
C VAL A 868 -12.78 26.00 33.98
N ALA A 869 -12.03 27.05 34.31
CA ALA A 869 -12.48 28.45 34.20
C ALA A 869 -11.73 29.19 33.07
N GLY A 870 -10.59 28.66 32.64
CA GLY A 870 -9.77 29.25 31.58
C GLY A 870 -8.42 28.61 31.48
N TYR A 871 -7.61 29.12 30.58
CA TYR A 871 -6.26 28.64 30.36
C TYR A 871 -5.32 29.77 29.94
N TYR A 872 -4.02 29.53 30.10
CA TYR A 872 -2.99 30.45 29.64
C TYR A 872 -2.41 29.94 28.32
N TRP A 873 -2.28 30.89 27.37
CA TRP A 873 -1.77 30.65 26.05
C TRP A 873 -0.60 31.55 25.75
N PRO A 874 0.55 31.09 25.24
CA PRO A 874 1.65 31.94 24.83
C PRO A 874 1.24 32.77 23.60
N GLY A 875 1.67 34.02 23.53
CA GLY A 875 1.38 34.90 22.40
C GLY A 875 0.53 36.12 22.74
N GLN A 876 0.06 36.83 21.71
CA GLN A 876 -0.68 38.07 21.83
C GLN A 876 -2.20 37.88 22.00
N LEU A 877 -2.71 36.66 21.71
CA LEU A 877 -4.12 36.36 21.92
C LEU A 877 -4.40 36.07 23.38
N GLY A 878 -5.49 36.66 23.89
CA GLY A 878 -5.93 36.53 25.26
C GLY A 878 -5.75 37.81 26.05
N SER A 879 -6.11 37.73 27.33
CA SER A 879 -6.23 38.90 28.20
C SER A 879 -5.08 38.98 29.20
N LEU A 880 -4.61 40.19 29.47
CA LEU A 880 -3.66 40.49 30.56
C LEU A 880 -4.42 40.64 31.86
N TYR A 881 -3.80 40.16 32.95
CA TYR A 881 -4.33 40.39 34.29
C TYR A 881 -3.92 41.79 34.79
N GLU A 882 -4.92 42.57 35.19
CA GLU A 882 -4.76 43.88 35.79
C GLU A 882 -5.22 43.82 37.26
N PRO A 883 -4.36 43.98 38.24
CA PRO A 883 -4.74 44.02 39.64
C PRO A 883 -5.47 45.33 39.98
N VAL A 884 -6.47 45.25 40.84
CA VAL A 884 -7.11 46.41 41.41
C VAL A 884 -7.02 46.39 42.95
N THR A 885 -7.12 47.54 43.59
CA THR A 885 -7.28 47.59 45.05
C THR A 885 -8.53 46.81 45.43
N PRO A 886 -8.43 45.75 46.27
CA PRO A 886 -9.56 44.93 46.66
C PRO A 886 -10.74 45.74 47.11
N THR A 887 -11.86 45.64 46.45
CA THR A 887 -13.04 46.48 46.67
C THR A 887 -14.30 45.61 46.67
N ARG A 888 -15.20 45.83 47.64
CA ARG A 888 -16.48 45.14 47.72
C ARG A 888 -17.44 45.61 46.64
N LEU A 889 -17.79 44.69 45.73
CA LEU A 889 -18.76 44.93 44.64
C LEU A 889 -20.15 44.39 45.01
N MET A 890 -20.25 43.40 45.88
CA MET A 890 -21.52 42.78 46.27
C MET A 890 -21.56 42.46 47.77
N ASP A 891 -22.66 42.81 48.47
CA ASP A 891 -23.04 42.33 49.79
C ASP A 891 -24.56 42.31 49.93
N THR A 892 -25.11 41.09 49.92
CA THR A 892 -26.58 40.91 50.04
C THR A 892 -27.16 41.28 51.36
N ARG A 893 -26.32 41.40 52.44
CA ARG A 893 -26.74 41.79 53.78
C ARG A 893 -26.97 43.29 53.91
N SER A 894 -26.21 44.07 53.17
CA SER A 894 -26.23 45.53 53.21
C SER A 894 -26.87 46.18 51.99
N GLY A 895 -26.97 45.45 50.87
CA GLY A 895 -27.48 45.94 49.61
C GLY A 895 -26.43 46.60 48.70
N VAL A 896 -25.17 46.26 48.90
CA VAL A 896 -24.09 46.77 48.03
C VAL A 896 -24.19 46.01 46.71
N GLY A 897 -24.24 46.68 45.56
CA GLY A 897 -24.25 46.16 44.20
C GLY A 897 -25.45 45.35 43.74
N VAL A 898 -26.24 44.86 44.70
CA VAL A 898 -27.44 44.04 44.53
C VAL A 898 -28.48 44.40 45.59
N PRO A 899 -29.79 44.02 45.43
CA PRO A 899 -30.81 44.26 46.50
C PRO A 899 -30.43 43.58 47.81
N LYS A 900 -30.78 44.25 48.93
CA LYS A 900 -30.58 43.72 50.28
C LYS A 900 -31.55 42.55 50.54
N ALA A 901 -31.12 41.31 50.25
CA ALA A 901 -31.89 40.11 50.48
C ALA A 901 -31.01 38.88 50.39
N LYS A 902 -31.26 37.86 51.22
CA LYS A 902 -30.66 36.52 51.02
C LYS A 902 -31.04 35.96 49.67
N LEU A 903 -30.11 35.33 48.99
CA LEU A 903 -30.40 34.57 47.77
C LEU A 903 -31.08 33.25 48.12
N GLY A 904 -32.34 33.08 47.73
CA GLY A 904 -33.18 31.90 48.04
C GLY A 904 -32.77 30.68 47.20
N ALA A 905 -33.44 29.52 47.51
CA ALA A 905 -33.23 28.28 46.78
C ALA A 905 -33.61 28.41 45.30
N ASP A 906 -32.78 27.88 44.42
CA ASP A 906 -32.90 27.90 42.95
C ASP A 906 -33.04 29.31 42.34
N LYS A 907 -32.56 30.34 43.08
CA LYS A 907 -32.60 31.73 42.63
C LYS A 907 -31.22 32.21 42.15
N THR A 908 -31.26 33.24 41.34
CA THR A 908 -30.11 33.94 40.80
C THR A 908 -30.10 35.40 41.17
N VAL A 909 -28.88 36.00 41.26
CA VAL A 909 -28.67 37.44 41.32
C VAL A 909 -27.51 37.81 40.36
N SER A 910 -27.67 38.91 39.60
CA SER A 910 -26.68 39.39 38.67
C SER A 910 -25.99 40.64 39.25
N LEU A 911 -24.67 40.66 39.15
CA LEU A 911 -23.80 41.74 39.60
C LEU A 911 -23.19 42.46 38.39
N THR A 912 -23.32 43.76 38.32
CA THR A 912 -22.55 44.60 37.40
C THR A 912 -21.13 44.78 37.96
N VAL A 913 -20.14 44.35 37.16
CA VAL A 913 -18.71 44.42 37.51
C VAL A 913 -17.98 45.48 36.69
N ALA A 914 -18.35 45.69 35.43
CA ALA A 914 -17.77 46.71 34.57
C ALA A 914 -18.08 48.11 35.12
N GLY A 915 -17.05 48.96 35.13
CA GLY A 915 -17.13 50.31 35.68
C GLY A 915 -17.18 50.40 37.21
N GLN A 916 -16.94 49.27 37.94
CA GLN A 916 -17.01 49.21 39.40
C GLN A 916 -15.67 48.78 40.03
N GLY A 917 -15.30 49.33 41.18
CA GLY A 917 -14.18 48.89 42.00
C GLY A 917 -12.83 48.89 41.28
N GLY A 918 -12.61 49.78 40.33
CA GLY A 918 -11.40 49.83 39.50
C GLY A 918 -11.45 48.98 38.23
N VAL A 919 -12.53 48.23 37.99
CA VAL A 919 -12.75 47.51 36.72
C VAL A 919 -13.24 48.50 35.65
N PRO A 920 -12.62 48.58 34.47
CA PRO A 920 -13.04 49.51 33.42
C PRO A 920 -14.48 49.23 32.93
N ALA A 921 -15.13 50.20 32.32
CA ALA A 921 -16.49 50.11 31.81
C ALA A 921 -16.58 49.30 30.48
N GLY A 922 -15.47 49.11 29.80
CA GLY A 922 -15.35 48.32 28.53
C GLY A 922 -14.10 47.44 28.54
N ASP A 923 -14.01 46.57 27.51
CA ASP A 923 -12.87 45.71 27.24
C ASP A 923 -12.45 44.74 28.36
N VAL A 924 -13.41 44.31 29.21
CA VAL A 924 -13.18 43.33 30.27
C VAL A 924 -13.63 41.94 29.79
N THR A 925 -12.72 41.02 29.72
CA THR A 925 -13.02 39.65 29.29
C THR A 925 -13.39 38.74 30.46
N ALA A 926 -12.76 38.95 31.65
CA ALA A 926 -13.08 38.20 32.85
C ALA A 926 -12.78 39.06 34.09
N VAL A 927 -13.43 38.71 35.22
CA VAL A 927 -13.16 39.35 36.53
C VAL A 927 -12.71 38.31 37.54
N VAL A 928 -11.78 38.70 38.43
CA VAL A 928 -11.30 37.90 39.54
C VAL A 928 -11.99 38.41 40.83
N LEU A 929 -12.85 37.55 41.41
CA LEU A 929 -13.63 37.85 42.57
C LEU A 929 -13.30 36.90 43.72
N ASN A 930 -13.07 37.47 44.94
CA ASN A 930 -13.15 36.70 46.18
C ASN A 930 -14.63 36.68 46.61
N VAL A 931 -15.31 35.50 46.36
CA VAL A 931 -16.69 35.32 46.69
C VAL A 931 -16.84 34.66 48.06
N THR A 932 -17.55 35.25 48.98
CA THR A 932 -17.83 34.69 50.30
C THR A 932 -19.31 34.36 50.42
N ALA A 933 -19.59 33.11 50.71
CA ALA A 933 -20.90 32.59 51.08
C ALA A 933 -21.01 32.54 52.60
N THR A 934 -22.02 33.17 53.18
CA THR A 934 -22.20 33.24 54.69
C THR A 934 -23.66 33.09 55.08
N ASN A 935 -23.92 32.67 56.33
CA ASN A 935 -25.26 32.47 56.90
C ASN A 935 -26.18 31.58 56.04
N PRO A 936 -25.71 30.46 55.43
CA PRO A 936 -26.58 29.55 54.71
C PRO A 936 -27.57 28.86 55.65
N THR A 937 -28.85 28.76 55.27
CA THR A 937 -29.90 28.09 56.07
C THR A 937 -29.95 26.59 55.82
N ALA A 938 -29.28 26.11 54.81
CA ALA A 938 -29.14 24.71 54.43
C ALA A 938 -27.79 24.44 53.78
N SER A 939 -27.38 23.18 53.72
CA SER A 939 -26.27 22.81 52.89
C SER A 939 -26.56 23.10 51.43
N THR A 940 -25.70 23.84 50.73
CA THR A 940 -25.92 24.31 49.38
C THR A 940 -24.59 24.52 48.63
N PHE A 941 -24.73 24.81 47.35
CA PHE A 941 -23.62 25.30 46.56
C PHE A 941 -23.98 26.61 45.84
N VAL A 942 -22.95 27.39 45.54
CA VAL A 942 -23.06 28.60 44.75
C VAL A 942 -22.31 28.41 43.44
N SER A 943 -22.95 28.75 42.31
CA SER A 943 -22.29 28.85 41.01
C SER A 943 -22.15 30.30 40.57
N VAL A 944 -21.01 30.66 39.99
CA VAL A 944 -20.79 31.99 39.38
C VAL A 944 -20.51 31.74 37.89
N TYR A 945 -21.21 32.45 37.01
CA TYR A 945 -21.13 32.23 35.56
C TYR A 945 -21.44 33.53 34.79
N PRO A 946 -21.10 33.59 33.48
CA PRO A 946 -21.35 34.77 32.67
C PRO A 946 -22.83 35.14 32.60
N TYR A 947 -23.16 36.44 32.70
CA TYR A 947 -24.52 36.92 32.59
C TYR A 947 -25.21 36.49 31.28
N GLY A 948 -26.48 36.12 31.37
CA GLY A 948 -27.29 35.76 30.19
C GLY A 948 -26.91 34.44 29.52
N THR A 949 -26.06 33.61 30.15
CA THR A 949 -25.73 32.26 29.67
C THR A 949 -26.49 31.21 30.50
N THR A 950 -26.57 30.01 29.95
CA THR A 950 -27.10 28.84 30.68
C THR A 950 -26.11 28.45 31.80
N ARG A 951 -26.64 28.28 33.03
CA ARG A 951 -25.87 27.80 34.17
C ARG A 951 -25.31 26.39 33.88
N THR A 952 -24.02 26.19 34.12
CA THR A 952 -23.35 24.89 34.03
C THR A 952 -23.50 24.10 35.32
N SER A 953 -23.03 22.85 35.36
CA SER A 953 -23.00 22.01 36.56
C SER A 953 -21.87 22.38 37.53
N ALA A 954 -21.00 23.36 37.16
CA ALA A 954 -19.90 23.80 38.00
C ALA A 954 -20.39 24.49 39.27
N SER A 955 -19.78 24.19 40.43
CA SER A 955 -19.98 24.88 41.71
C SER A 955 -18.67 25.58 42.13
N ASN A 956 -18.76 26.84 42.46
CA ASN A 956 -17.61 27.64 42.94
C ASN A 956 -17.43 27.62 44.43
N LEU A 957 -18.54 27.51 45.20
CA LEU A 957 -18.53 27.37 46.67
C LEU A 957 -19.49 26.23 47.05
N ASN A 958 -19.08 25.42 48.04
CA ASN A 958 -19.92 24.43 48.69
C ASN A 958 -19.91 24.70 50.17
N VAL A 959 -21.08 24.88 50.75
CA VAL A 959 -21.23 25.31 52.14
C VAL A 959 -22.28 24.47 52.88
N VAL A 960 -22.08 24.26 54.18
CA VAL A 960 -23.10 23.65 55.06
C VAL A 960 -23.81 24.76 55.89
N ALA A 961 -24.99 24.42 56.43
CA ALA A 961 -25.77 25.37 57.20
C ALA A 961 -24.93 26.08 58.29
N GLY A 962 -25.02 27.42 58.37
CA GLY A 962 -24.29 28.25 59.30
C GLY A 962 -22.81 28.49 58.99
N GLN A 963 -22.20 27.87 57.98
CA GLN A 963 -20.80 28.01 57.63
C GLN A 963 -20.53 29.31 56.80
N THR A 964 -19.35 29.88 57.01
CA THR A 964 -18.84 30.98 56.14
C THR A 964 -17.62 30.45 55.34
N VAL A 965 -17.68 30.48 54.01
CA VAL A 965 -16.67 29.97 53.12
C VAL A 965 -16.37 31.02 52.03
N PRO A 966 -15.15 31.47 51.93
CA PRO A 966 -14.65 32.23 50.75
C PRO A 966 -14.06 31.30 49.71
N ASN A 967 -14.10 31.70 48.43
CA ASN A 967 -13.35 31.11 47.35
C ASN A 967 -13.02 32.18 46.28
N LEU A 968 -11.82 32.12 45.70
CA LEU A 968 -11.47 32.94 44.57
C LEU A 968 -12.15 32.34 43.31
N VAL A 969 -12.75 33.21 42.53
CA VAL A 969 -13.47 32.86 41.31
C VAL A 969 -12.93 33.73 40.16
N VAL A 970 -12.54 33.10 39.07
CA VAL A 970 -12.33 33.77 37.79
C VAL A 970 -13.51 33.44 36.90
N VAL A 971 -14.22 34.44 36.41
CA VAL A 971 -15.41 34.27 35.63
C VAL A 971 -15.47 35.22 34.43
N PRO A 972 -15.79 34.74 33.21
CA PRO A 972 -15.99 35.61 32.07
C PRO A 972 -17.07 36.67 32.32
N VAL A 973 -16.83 37.86 31.82
CA VAL A 973 -17.79 38.97 31.89
C VAL A 973 -18.56 39.03 30.58
N LYS A 974 -19.90 39.08 30.70
CA LYS A 974 -20.77 39.31 29.53
C LYS A 974 -21.72 40.47 29.82
N ASP A 975 -21.80 41.38 28.87
CA ASP A 975 -22.59 42.65 29.05
C ASP A 975 -22.25 43.41 30.32
N GLY A 976 -20.97 43.41 30.72
CA GLY A 976 -20.44 44.03 31.93
C GLY A 976 -20.90 43.37 33.25
N LYS A 977 -21.43 42.15 33.21
CA LYS A 977 -22.07 41.49 34.38
C LYS A 977 -21.64 40.03 34.53
N VAL A 978 -21.81 39.50 35.77
CA VAL A 978 -21.74 38.08 36.16
C VAL A 978 -22.98 37.68 36.94
N THR A 979 -23.34 36.39 36.96
CA THR A 979 -24.53 35.86 37.61
C THR A 979 -24.15 34.84 38.70
N PHE A 980 -24.76 35.00 39.89
CA PHE A 980 -24.62 34.07 41.03
C PHE A 980 -25.92 33.24 41.12
N TYR A 981 -25.80 31.94 41.43
CA TYR A 981 -26.92 31.04 41.68
C TYR A 981 -26.74 30.31 43.00
N ASN A 982 -27.78 30.15 43.76
CA ASN A 982 -27.84 29.33 44.98
C ASN A 982 -28.76 28.13 44.77
N ARG A 983 -28.30 26.92 45.13
CA ARG A 983 -29.07 25.68 44.92
C ARG A 983 -30.16 25.45 45.96
N SER A 984 -29.86 25.60 47.25
CA SER A 984 -30.79 25.18 48.33
C SER A 984 -30.76 26.17 49.47
N GLY A 985 -31.89 26.22 50.21
CA GLY A 985 -32.05 27.18 51.33
C GLY A 985 -31.86 28.63 50.90
N SER A 986 -31.51 29.48 51.84
CA SER A 986 -31.16 30.87 51.54
C SER A 986 -29.78 31.21 52.12
N ILE A 987 -29.06 32.12 51.45
CA ILE A 987 -27.65 32.41 51.72
C ILE A 987 -27.34 33.90 51.51
N ASP A 988 -26.44 34.43 52.32
CA ASP A 988 -25.84 35.75 52.05
C ASP A 988 -24.56 35.60 51.21
N LEU A 989 -24.38 36.44 50.21
CA LEU A 989 -23.23 36.47 49.32
C LEU A 989 -22.50 37.81 49.37
N LEU A 990 -21.19 37.74 49.44
CA LEU A 990 -20.30 38.89 49.29
C LEU A 990 -19.38 38.60 48.09
N ALA A 991 -18.99 39.64 47.33
CA ALA A 991 -17.99 39.54 46.31
C ALA A 991 -17.07 40.78 46.35
N ASP A 992 -15.79 40.52 46.54
CA ASP A 992 -14.75 41.52 46.53
C ASP A 992 -13.89 41.34 45.26
N VAL A 993 -13.76 42.38 44.43
CA VAL A 993 -12.91 42.29 43.22
C VAL A 993 -11.43 42.36 43.62
N ALA A 994 -10.59 41.51 43.03
CA ALA A 994 -9.12 41.51 43.20
C ALA A 994 -8.39 41.93 41.90
N GLY A 995 -9.04 41.86 40.77
CA GLY A 995 -8.50 42.24 39.48
C GLY A 995 -9.45 41.85 38.34
N TYR A 996 -9.03 42.13 37.14
CA TYR A 996 -9.75 41.77 35.91
C TYR A 996 -8.78 41.38 34.81
N TYR A 997 -9.31 40.83 33.75
CA TYR A 997 -8.59 40.52 32.54
C TYR A 997 -9.10 41.40 31.40
N SER A 998 -8.18 42.02 30.65
CA SER A 998 -8.47 42.82 29.44
C SER A 998 -7.63 42.35 28.26
N PRO A 999 -8.08 42.58 27.00
CA PRO A 999 -7.39 42.16 25.78
C PRO A 999 -5.94 42.61 25.71
#